data_fb60d095ef637dfc80168a7d3cc4fe4b
#
_entry.id   fb60d095ef637dfc80168a7d3cc4fe4b
#
_cell.length_a   1.000
_cell.length_b   1.000
_cell.length_c   1.000
_cell.angle_alpha   90.00
_cell.angle_beta   90.00
_cell.angle_gamma   90.00
#
_symmetry.space_group_name_H-M   'P 1'
#
loop_
_entity.id
_entity.type
_entity.pdbx_description
1 polymer ?
#
loop_
_entity_poly.entity_id
_entity_poly.type
_entity_poly.pdbx_seq_one_letter_code
_entity_poly.pdbx_strand_id
1 'polypeptide(L)'
;MLISGRSITMNSTMDEMNLLHHPPTHHLVARDISEEIDLEIGPGDDDPPFATTPLIAVSQEPTSAEEPEEQKALLLVSHTPSENQDLTKLQQVKRKKKVVKKWREEWAETYKWAYVDMNEGTSRIFCSVCREYGRKHRRNPYGNEGSRNMQMSALEEHNNSLLHKEALRLQMASKDKSLPIVERPIYVKPLMSKTAGSIVEAVFRRDPHDVEFIQSVQEVVHSLEPVLVKNSQYVHILERLLEPERMIVFRVPWMDDKGEPHVNRGFRVQFSQALGPCRGGLRFHPAMNLSTAKFLGFEQTLKNALSPYKLGGAGGGSDFDPKGKSENEIMRFCQSFMDELYRYLGPDQDLPAEDMGVGPREMGYLFGQYRRLAGGHFQGNFTGPKIFWSGSSLRTEATGYGLVFFARLLLAEMNKELKGLRCVVSGSGKIAMHVVEKLLSCGAIPITVSDTKGYLLDEDGFDYVKFSVLRDIKVQQKCLRDYLKSYTRARYFENTKPWNESCDIAFPCATQNEIEQSDALNLVNSGCRILIEGSNMPSTPQAIDILRKGKVLIAPAKSASAGGVAVGVLELNHEYNLMHWSAEDFESKLQEMIKQTYEKSIKEANNYGFPKDSPEALVHGGNISAFLNLAQAMSDQGCV
;
A
#
# COMPACT_ATOMS: atom_id res chain seq x y z
N MET A 1 -52.03 -42.41 15.17
CA MET A 1 -51.70 -43.80 14.91
C MET A 1 -50.22 -43.93 15.07
N LEU A 2 -49.73 -44.27 16.26
CA LEU A 2 -49.48 -45.61 16.78
C LEU A 2 -48.38 -46.32 15.97
N ILE A 3 -47.27 -46.53 16.53
CA ILE A 3 -46.57 -47.57 17.32
C ILE A 3 -45.32 -47.94 16.54
N SER A 4 -44.13 -48.21 16.97
CA SER A 4 -43.42 -48.64 18.18
C SER A 4 -41.93 -48.71 17.78
N GLY A 5 -40.93 -48.38 18.49
CA GLY A 5 -40.43 -48.97 19.69
C GLY A 5 -39.58 -50.23 19.50
N ARG A 6 -38.25 -50.10 19.71
CA ARG A 6 -37.50 -51.14 20.42
C ARG A 6 -36.04 -50.69 20.68
N SER A 7 -35.73 -50.56 21.93
CA SER A 7 -34.40 -50.64 22.55
C SER A 7 -33.89 -52.08 22.46
N ILE A 8 -32.59 -52.26 22.32
CA ILE A 8 -31.85 -53.45 22.80
C ILE A 8 -30.53 -52.96 23.39
N THR A 9 -30.40 -53.24 24.68
CA THR A 9 -29.23 -53.11 25.56
C THR A 9 -28.38 -54.39 25.54
N MET A 10 -27.16 -54.25 26.10
CA MET A 10 -26.20 -55.27 26.66
C MET A 10 -25.22 -55.90 25.67
N ASN A 11 -23.97 -56.16 26.03
CA ASN A 11 -23.15 -56.15 27.26
C ASN A 11 -21.70 -56.36 26.87
N SER A 12 -20.82 -55.69 27.62
CA SER A 12 -19.54 -56.14 28.17
C SER A 12 -18.67 -57.24 27.52
N THR A 13 -17.40 -56.96 27.35
CA THR A 13 -16.31 -57.63 28.13
C THR A 13 -14.96 -56.94 27.88
N MET A 14 -14.20 -56.86 28.97
CA MET A 14 -12.79 -56.49 29.10
C MET A 14 -11.90 -57.41 28.27
N ASP A 15 -10.75 -56.89 27.80
CA ASP A 15 -9.43 -57.30 28.28
C ASP A 15 -8.30 -56.53 27.57
N GLU A 16 -7.51 -55.94 28.37
CA GLU A 16 -6.05 -55.84 28.52
C GLU A 16 -5.11 -55.64 27.32
N MET A 17 -4.19 -54.68 27.61
CA MET A 17 -2.76 -54.60 27.28
C MET A 17 -2.34 -53.89 25.98
N ASN A 18 -1.73 -52.74 26.02
CA ASN A 18 -0.34 -52.38 26.31
C ASN A 18 0.00 -50.94 25.92
N LEU A 19 0.49 -50.24 26.87
CA LEU A 19 1.65 -49.34 26.91
C LEU A 19 2.33 -48.98 25.59
N LEU A 20 2.42 -47.64 25.28
CA LEU A 20 3.73 -46.94 25.18
C LEU A 20 3.60 -45.48 24.70
N HIS A 21 4.13 -44.60 25.52
CA HIS A 21 4.77 -43.31 25.27
C HIS A 21 3.97 -42.09 24.89
N HIS A 22 3.60 -41.32 25.91
CA HIS A 22 3.49 -39.87 25.88
C HIS A 22 4.83 -39.19 26.20
N PRO A 23 5.25 -38.14 25.50
CA PRO A 23 6.36 -37.29 25.97
C PRO A 23 5.84 -36.27 27.02
N PRO A 24 6.70 -35.79 27.93
CA PRO A 24 6.31 -35.06 29.12
C PRO A 24 5.97 -33.61 28.84
N THR A 25 4.83 -33.19 29.38
CA THR A 25 4.45 -31.78 29.56
C THR A 25 5.31 -31.16 30.66
N HIS A 26 6.14 -30.19 30.33
CA HIS A 26 6.78 -29.35 31.32
C HIS A 26 5.78 -28.30 31.83
N HIS A 27 5.26 -28.54 33.02
CA HIS A 27 4.66 -27.52 33.87
C HIS A 27 5.77 -26.64 34.44
N LEU A 28 5.77 -25.37 34.05
CA LEU A 28 6.49 -24.33 34.77
C LEU A 28 5.62 -23.88 35.94
N VAL A 29 6.09 -24.23 37.13
CA VAL A 29 5.54 -23.78 38.42
C VAL A 29 5.79 -22.30 38.56
N ALA A 30 4.72 -21.52 38.66
CA ALA A 30 4.76 -20.14 39.13
C ALA A 30 5.10 -20.17 40.63
N ARG A 31 6.22 -19.52 41.01
CA ARG A 31 6.52 -19.20 42.40
C ARG A 31 5.84 -17.87 42.73
N ASP A 32 4.87 -17.92 43.58
CA ASP A 32 4.37 -16.79 44.36
C ASP A 32 5.50 -16.24 45.24
N ILE A 33 5.81 -14.99 45.10
CA ILE A 33 6.52 -14.19 46.08
C ILE A 33 5.56 -13.06 46.47
N SER A 34 4.82 -13.29 47.53
CA SER A 34 4.14 -12.27 48.32
C SER A 34 5.16 -11.77 49.36
N GLU A 35 5.72 -10.61 49.17
CA GLU A 35 6.33 -9.82 50.24
C GLU A 35 5.37 -8.70 50.62
N GLU A 36 4.75 -8.88 51.78
CA GLU A 36 4.05 -7.83 52.52
C GLU A 36 5.09 -6.81 52.99
N ILE A 37 4.91 -5.56 52.62
CA ILE A 37 5.60 -4.44 53.26
C ILE A 37 4.56 -3.69 54.07
N ASP A 38 4.60 -3.91 55.37
CA ASP A 38 3.92 -3.07 56.38
C ASP A 38 4.51 -1.65 56.35
N LEU A 39 3.67 -0.66 56.10
CA LEU A 39 3.97 0.74 56.37
C LEU A 39 3.07 1.23 57.48
N GLU A 40 3.70 1.44 58.63
CA GLU A 40 3.12 2.10 59.80
C GLU A 40 2.62 3.51 59.47
N ILE A 41 1.41 3.81 59.92
CA ILE A 41 0.80 5.14 59.88
C ILE A 41 1.06 5.80 61.25
N GLY A 42 1.78 6.90 61.26
CA GLY A 42 1.88 7.82 62.40
C GLY A 42 1.12 9.13 62.08
N PRO A 43 0.46 9.73 63.06
CA PRO A 43 -0.51 10.79 62.87
C PRO A 43 0.04 12.21 63.11
N GLY A 44 -0.65 13.21 62.55
CA GLY A 44 -0.60 14.64 62.90
C GLY A 44 -0.09 15.53 61.74
N ASP A 45 -0.62 16.60 61.41
CA ASP A 45 -1.52 17.61 61.85
C ASP A 45 -1.77 18.64 60.71
N ASP A 46 -2.99 19.17 60.68
CA ASP A 46 -3.37 20.53 60.31
C ASP A 46 -3.38 21.04 58.87
N ASP A 47 -4.58 21.07 58.34
CA ASP A 47 -5.09 22.09 57.40
C ASP A 47 -5.09 23.50 58.02
N PRO A 48 -5.06 24.62 57.27
CA PRO A 48 -6.19 25.23 56.58
C PRO A 48 -5.89 26.16 55.37
N PRO A 49 -6.82 26.95 54.86
CA PRO A 49 -8.05 26.65 54.16
C PRO A 49 -8.16 27.31 52.74
N PHE A 50 -9.24 26.92 52.06
CA PHE A 50 -9.86 27.54 50.90
C PHE A 50 -9.79 29.06 50.76
N ALA A 51 -9.55 29.54 49.54
CA ALA A 51 -10.05 30.82 49.07
C ALA A 51 -10.71 30.69 47.70
N THR A 52 -12.00 30.64 47.74
CA THR A 52 -12.94 30.95 46.66
C THR A 52 -12.89 32.44 46.34
N THR A 53 -12.97 32.83 45.08
CA THR A 53 -13.76 34.01 44.64
C THR A 53 -13.68 34.26 43.14
N PRO A 54 -14.56 35.13 42.58
CA PRO A 54 -15.75 34.68 41.88
C PRO A 54 -15.82 35.17 40.42
N LEU A 55 -16.81 34.63 39.75
CA LEU A 55 -17.36 35.11 38.48
C LEU A 55 -17.75 36.62 38.53
N ILE A 56 -17.33 37.38 37.50
CA ILE A 56 -18.02 38.62 37.11
C ILE A 56 -18.30 38.54 35.61
N ALA A 57 -19.57 38.46 35.28
CA ALA A 57 -20.15 38.79 34.01
C ALA A 57 -20.49 40.27 34.00
N VAL A 58 -20.14 41.01 32.94
CA VAL A 58 -20.80 42.28 32.59
C VAL A 58 -20.81 42.41 31.07
N SER A 59 -21.97 42.70 30.61
CA SER A 59 -22.51 42.98 29.29
C SER A 59 -22.23 44.40 28.81
N GLN A 60 -22.37 44.58 27.45
CA GLN A 60 -22.83 45.73 26.69
C GLN A 60 -21.79 46.68 26.05
N GLU A 61 -21.93 46.72 24.74
CA GLU A 61 -21.59 47.82 23.76
C GLU A 61 -22.38 49.13 24.07
N PRO A 62 -22.27 50.23 23.26
CA PRO A 62 -21.33 50.64 22.17
C PRO A 62 -20.85 52.11 22.28
N THR A 63 -19.97 52.60 21.41
CA THR A 63 -20.06 53.83 20.60
C THR A 63 -18.73 54.29 19.98
N SER A 64 -18.77 54.44 18.70
CA SER A 64 -18.40 55.56 17.77
C SER A 64 -16.98 56.13 17.65
N ALA A 65 -16.60 56.20 16.37
CA ALA A 65 -15.83 57.26 15.65
C ALA A 65 -14.29 57.27 15.87
N GLU A 66 -13.45 57.26 14.87
CA GLU A 66 -13.26 58.06 13.65
C GLU A 66 -12.15 57.46 12.80
N GLU A 67 -12.34 57.48 11.47
CA GLU A 67 -11.27 57.34 10.45
C GLU A 67 -10.55 58.69 10.25
N PRO A 68 -9.40 58.77 9.51
CA PRO A 68 -9.43 58.84 8.04
C PRO A 68 -8.25 58.21 7.29
N GLU A 69 -8.56 57.60 6.15
CA GLU A 69 -8.23 57.94 4.74
C GLU A 69 -6.76 57.95 4.31
N GLU A 70 -6.41 57.20 3.25
CA GLU A 70 -6.33 57.51 1.82
C GLU A 70 -6.04 56.26 1.00
N GLN A 71 -6.93 55.74 0.16
CA GLN A 71 -7.27 55.99 -1.25
C GLN A 71 -6.11 55.81 -2.25
N LYS A 72 -6.29 54.84 -3.18
CA LYS A 72 -6.76 54.99 -4.59
C LYS A 72 -6.67 53.63 -5.30
N ALA A 73 -7.67 52.95 -5.64
CA ALA A 73 -8.73 53.16 -6.66
C ALA A 73 -8.33 52.69 -8.07
N LEU A 74 -9.01 51.58 -8.47
CA LEU A 74 -9.19 51.12 -9.84
C LEU A 74 -10.25 52.02 -10.54
N LEU A 75 -10.11 52.17 -11.84
CA LEU A 75 -11.26 52.42 -12.73
C LEU A 75 -11.00 51.91 -14.16
N LEU A 76 -11.84 51.00 -14.58
CA LEU A 76 -12.18 50.65 -15.94
C LEU A 76 -13.08 51.75 -16.55
N VAL A 77 -12.84 52.16 -17.80
CA VAL A 77 -13.89 52.62 -18.70
C VAL A 77 -13.53 52.35 -20.16
N SER A 78 -14.44 51.68 -20.85
CA SER A 78 -14.60 51.58 -22.30
C SER A 78 -15.13 52.88 -22.89
N HIS A 79 -14.75 53.26 -24.12
CA HIS A 79 -15.58 53.71 -25.21
C HIS A 79 -14.78 54.15 -26.44
N THR A 80 -15.17 53.65 -27.59
CA THR A 80 -14.91 54.15 -28.96
C THR A 80 -16.04 55.09 -29.36
N PRO A 81 -16.08 55.69 -30.57
CA PRO A 81 -15.06 56.36 -31.40
C PRO A 81 -15.52 57.76 -31.91
N SER A 82 -14.67 58.55 -32.53
CA SER A 82 -15.07 59.38 -33.71
C SER A 82 -13.87 60.10 -34.34
N GLU A 83 -13.96 60.19 -35.62
CA GLU A 83 -13.24 60.82 -36.73
C GLU A 83 -12.70 62.24 -36.53
N ASN A 84 -11.58 62.57 -37.07
CA ASN A 84 -11.28 63.30 -38.29
C ASN A 84 -9.99 64.13 -38.25
N GLN A 85 -9.27 64.02 -39.35
CA GLN A 85 -8.51 65.06 -40.12
C GLN A 85 -7.14 65.54 -39.61
N ASP A 86 -6.21 65.14 -40.36
CA ASP A 86 -5.36 65.87 -41.35
C ASP A 86 -3.96 66.34 -40.94
N LEU A 87 -3.09 66.07 -41.89
CA LEU A 87 -1.87 66.79 -42.31
C LEU A 87 -0.49 66.26 -41.77
N THR A 88 0.06 65.48 -42.70
CA THR A 88 1.47 65.56 -43.15
C THR A 88 2.55 65.96 -42.18
N LYS A 89 3.39 64.93 -41.85
CA LYS A 89 4.85 65.07 -41.92
C LYS A 89 5.50 63.68 -42.19
N LEU A 90 6.04 63.55 -43.35
CA LEU A 90 6.99 62.54 -43.74
C LEU A 90 8.16 62.52 -42.76
N GLN A 91 8.27 61.49 -41.93
CA GLN A 91 9.55 61.10 -41.34
C GLN A 91 9.91 59.69 -41.84
N GLN A 92 10.99 59.63 -42.57
CA GLN A 92 11.65 58.43 -43.00
C GLN A 92 11.99 57.53 -41.81
N VAL A 93 11.21 56.47 -41.61
CA VAL A 93 11.60 55.38 -40.70
C VAL A 93 12.71 54.62 -41.44
N LYS A 94 13.97 54.83 -41.01
CA LYS A 94 15.11 53.97 -41.35
C LYS A 94 14.77 52.55 -40.90
N ARG A 95 14.46 51.65 -41.83
CA ARG A 95 14.38 50.23 -41.60
C ARG A 95 15.73 49.78 -41.01
N LYS A 96 15.78 49.54 -39.70
CA LYS A 96 16.90 48.85 -39.05
C LYS A 96 17.04 47.49 -39.73
N LYS A 97 18.15 47.25 -40.40
CA LYS A 97 18.52 45.90 -40.93
C LYS A 97 18.41 44.91 -39.76
N LYS A 98 17.56 43.90 -39.89
CA LYS A 98 17.50 42.78 -38.94
C LYS A 98 18.88 42.15 -38.89
N VAL A 99 19.62 42.38 -37.82
CA VAL A 99 20.89 41.68 -37.56
C VAL A 99 20.53 40.22 -37.33
N VAL A 100 20.89 39.37 -38.25
CA VAL A 100 20.74 37.93 -38.10
C VAL A 100 21.72 37.51 -37.00
N LYS A 101 21.20 37.20 -35.82
CA LYS A 101 22.00 36.72 -34.70
C LYS A 101 22.51 35.32 -35.04
N LYS A 102 23.82 35.12 -34.94
CA LYS A 102 24.48 33.84 -35.20
C LYS A 102 24.92 33.20 -33.91
N TRP A 103 25.01 31.87 -33.92
CA TRP A 103 25.60 31.09 -32.84
C TRP A 103 27.03 31.52 -32.57
N ARG A 104 27.46 31.53 -31.31
CA ARG A 104 28.84 31.75 -30.89
C ARG A 104 29.35 30.51 -30.17
N GLU A 105 30.46 29.99 -30.55
CA GLU A 105 31.01 28.76 -29.95
C GLU A 105 31.36 28.89 -28.49
N GLU A 106 31.72 30.11 -28.03
CA GLU A 106 31.93 30.44 -26.61
C GLU A 106 30.73 30.11 -25.73
N TRP A 107 29.51 30.03 -26.27
CA TRP A 107 28.29 29.67 -25.53
C TRP A 107 28.25 28.19 -25.18
N ALA A 108 28.88 27.32 -25.96
CA ALA A 108 29.00 25.89 -25.65
C ALA A 108 29.98 25.63 -24.52
N GLU A 109 30.94 26.54 -24.27
CA GLU A 109 31.84 26.46 -23.11
C GLU A 109 31.09 26.73 -21.81
N THR A 110 30.17 27.72 -21.83
CA THR A 110 29.34 28.10 -20.68
C THR A 110 28.19 27.09 -20.47
N TYR A 111 27.54 26.68 -21.56
CA TYR A 111 26.41 25.74 -21.52
C TYR A 111 26.76 24.45 -22.25
N LYS A 112 27.50 23.55 -21.58
CA LYS A 112 28.00 22.27 -22.12
C LYS A 112 26.93 21.36 -22.70
N TRP A 113 25.67 21.63 -22.41
CA TRP A 113 24.52 20.92 -22.95
C TRP A 113 24.04 21.49 -24.30
N ALA A 114 24.43 22.71 -24.69
CA ALA A 114 23.95 23.40 -25.89
C ALA A 114 24.80 23.07 -27.10
N TYR A 115 24.13 22.75 -28.19
CA TYR A 115 24.79 22.55 -29.50
C TYR A 115 23.85 23.00 -30.62
N VAL A 116 24.43 23.26 -31.81
CA VAL A 116 23.69 23.65 -32.99
C VAL A 116 23.62 22.48 -33.97
N ASP A 117 22.44 22.25 -34.49
CA ASP A 117 22.16 21.26 -35.51
C ASP A 117 21.23 21.85 -36.59
N MET A 118 21.24 21.25 -37.79
CA MET A 118 20.36 21.67 -38.88
C MET A 118 19.03 20.95 -38.80
N ASN A 119 17.95 21.71 -38.76
CA ASN A 119 16.60 21.18 -38.84
C ASN A 119 15.83 21.94 -39.91
N GLU A 120 15.29 21.22 -40.89
CA GLU A 120 14.57 21.80 -42.04
C GLU A 120 15.33 22.95 -42.75
N GLY A 121 16.65 22.75 -42.96
CA GLY A 121 17.48 23.73 -43.62
C GLY A 121 17.80 25.01 -42.84
N THR A 122 17.46 25.06 -41.56
CA THR A 122 17.78 26.18 -40.67
C THR A 122 18.58 25.72 -39.44
N SER A 123 19.62 26.49 -39.08
CA SER A 123 20.40 26.22 -37.87
C SER A 123 19.55 26.50 -36.62
N ARG A 124 19.48 25.53 -35.72
CA ARG A 124 18.72 25.61 -34.46
C ARG A 124 19.57 25.16 -33.28
N ILE A 125 19.31 25.67 -32.09
CA ILE A 125 19.99 25.27 -30.87
C ILE A 125 19.21 24.14 -30.20
N PHE A 126 19.90 23.08 -29.84
CA PHE A 126 19.39 21.94 -29.10
C PHE A 126 20.08 21.82 -27.74
N CYS A 127 19.43 21.13 -26.84
CA CYS A 127 19.97 20.72 -25.56
C CYS A 127 20.15 19.20 -25.56
N SER A 128 21.40 18.72 -25.43
CA SER A 128 21.69 17.29 -25.37
C SER A 128 20.94 16.58 -24.23
N VAL A 129 20.89 17.19 -23.06
CA VAL A 129 20.20 16.66 -21.88
C VAL A 129 18.68 16.58 -22.09
N CYS A 130 18.06 17.66 -22.60
CA CYS A 130 16.63 17.67 -22.85
C CYS A 130 16.21 16.79 -24.03
N ARG A 131 17.11 16.55 -24.98
CA ARG A 131 16.85 15.66 -26.14
C ARG A 131 16.82 14.19 -25.72
N GLU A 132 17.66 13.83 -24.77
CA GLU A 132 17.81 12.45 -24.28
C GLU A 132 16.88 12.15 -23.11
N TYR A 133 16.83 13.04 -22.11
CA TYR A 133 16.10 12.83 -20.85
C TYR A 133 14.87 13.73 -20.68
N GLY A 134 14.67 14.72 -21.54
CA GLY A 134 13.59 15.69 -21.40
C GLY A 134 12.27 15.25 -21.99
N ARG A 135 11.17 15.82 -21.49
CA ARG A 135 9.85 15.62 -22.07
C ARG A 135 9.74 16.28 -23.43
N LYS A 136 9.26 15.55 -24.43
CA LYS A 136 8.94 16.09 -25.76
C LYS A 136 7.65 16.91 -25.68
N HIS A 137 7.77 18.19 -25.35
CA HIS A 137 6.65 19.11 -25.17
C HIS A 137 6.86 20.40 -25.96
N ARG A 138 5.77 21.01 -26.51
CA ARG A 138 5.84 22.27 -27.27
C ARG A 138 6.56 23.43 -26.56
N ARG A 139 6.51 23.45 -25.21
CA ARG A 139 7.21 24.44 -24.37
C ARG A 139 8.69 24.14 -24.16
N ASN A 140 9.20 23.04 -24.69
CA ASN A 140 10.62 22.67 -24.64
C ASN A 140 11.19 22.52 -26.07
N PRO A 141 11.33 23.60 -26.83
CA PRO A 141 11.86 23.54 -28.19
C PRO A 141 13.27 22.95 -28.23
N TYR A 142 14.10 23.17 -27.23
CA TYR A 142 15.47 22.67 -27.14
C TYR A 142 15.58 21.14 -27.10
N GLY A 143 14.55 20.45 -26.66
CA GLY A 143 14.49 18.98 -26.62
C GLY A 143 13.83 18.34 -27.86
N ASN A 144 13.13 19.13 -28.70
CA ASN A 144 12.37 18.64 -29.85
C ASN A 144 12.87 19.20 -31.19
N GLU A 145 12.32 20.35 -31.57
CA GLU A 145 12.51 20.96 -32.91
C GLU A 145 13.75 21.86 -33.00
N GLY A 146 14.34 22.16 -31.87
CA GLY A 146 15.41 23.14 -31.73
C GLY A 146 14.91 24.59 -31.67
N SER A 147 15.59 25.42 -30.89
CA SER A 147 15.27 26.84 -30.73
C SER A 147 15.89 27.68 -31.83
N ARG A 148 15.13 28.59 -32.44
CA ARG A 148 15.64 29.60 -33.39
C ARG A 148 16.19 30.83 -32.68
N ASN A 149 16.04 30.94 -31.39
CA ASN A 149 16.49 32.10 -30.64
C ASN A 149 17.97 32.02 -30.29
N MET A 150 18.81 32.62 -31.13
CA MET A 150 20.25 32.69 -30.99
C MET A 150 20.68 33.85 -30.07
N GLN A 151 20.30 33.78 -28.78
CA GLN A 151 20.63 34.78 -27.77
C GLN A 151 21.07 34.10 -26.47
N MET A 152 22.06 34.70 -25.79
CA MET A 152 22.56 34.22 -24.50
C MET A 152 21.45 34.17 -23.45
N SER A 153 20.60 35.18 -23.39
CA SER A 153 19.44 35.21 -22.48
C SER A 153 18.45 34.07 -22.67
N ALA A 154 18.31 33.55 -23.89
CA ALA A 154 17.43 32.41 -24.17
C ALA A 154 18.07 31.08 -23.71
N LEU A 155 19.40 30.96 -23.74
CA LEU A 155 20.11 29.83 -23.17
C LEU A 155 20.04 29.84 -21.64
N GLU A 156 20.20 31.00 -21.04
CA GLU A 156 20.08 31.20 -19.59
C GLU A 156 18.66 30.88 -19.09
N GLU A 157 17.63 31.36 -19.79
CA GLU A 157 16.24 31.05 -19.49
C GLU A 157 15.97 29.55 -19.57
N HIS A 158 16.48 28.87 -20.62
CA HIS A 158 16.36 27.43 -20.75
C HIS A 158 17.09 26.70 -19.62
N ASN A 159 18.31 27.07 -19.30
CA ASN A 159 19.10 26.48 -18.24
C ASN A 159 18.40 26.56 -16.86
N ASN A 160 17.66 27.65 -16.62
CA ASN A 160 16.90 27.86 -15.41
C ASN A 160 15.49 27.27 -15.43
N SER A 161 15.02 26.76 -16.57
CA SER A 161 13.69 26.21 -16.74
C SER A 161 13.49 24.92 -15.93
N LEU A 162 12.26 24.72 -15.44
CA LEU A 162 11.89 23.49 -14.73
C LEU A 162 12.08 22.24 -15.60
N LEU A 163 11.80 22.35 -16.90
CA LEU A 163 11.96 21.23 -17.84
C LEU A 163 13.41 20.81 -18.02
N HIS A 164 14.36 21.77 -18.06
CA HIS A 164 15.79 21.45 -18.13
C HIS A 164 16.32 20.88 -16.80
N LYS A 165 15.92 21.45 -15.67
CA LYS A 165 16.29 20.95 -14.32
C LYS A 165 15.77 19.53 -14.09
N GLU A 166 14.57 19.21 -14.57
CA GLU A 166 14.02 17.85 -14.51
C GLU A 166 14.84 16.88 -15.38
N ALA A 167 15.20 17.27 -16.60
CA ALA A 167 16.03 16.46 -17.49
C ALA A 167 17.43 16.21 -16.92
N LEU A 168 18.06 17.22 -16.28
CA LEU A 168 19.33 17.07 -15.58
C LEU A 168 19.23 16.09 -14.39
N ARG A 169 18.14 16.17 -13.60
CA ARG A 169 17.89 15.24 -12.52
C ARG A 169 17.78 13.79 -13.02
N LEU A 170 17.10 13.57 -14.14
CA LEU A 170 17.00 12.26 -14.78
C LEU A 170 18.34 11.77 -15.30
N GLN A 171 19.19 12.66 -15.88
CA GLN A 171 20.53 12.33 -16.30
C GLN A 171 21.44 11.96 -15.11
N MET A 172 21.34 12.69 -13.99
CA MET A 172 22.09 12.35 -12.76
C MET A 172 21.68 11.00 -12.22
N ALA A 173 20.37 10.73 -12.14
CA ALA A 173 19.84 9.43 -11.72
C ALA A 173 20.29 8.27 -12.63
N SER A 174 20.48 8.51 -13.93
CA SER A 174 20.98 7.49 -14.88
C SER A 174 22.48 7.21 -14.75
N LYS A 175 23.25 8.17 -14.21
CA LYS A 175 24.69 8.04 -13.99
C LYS A 175 25.06 7.45 -12.65
N ASP A 176 24.17 7.53 -11.68
CA ASP A 176 24.35 6.97 -10.34
C ASP A 176 23.94 5.49 -10.33
N LYS A 177 24.90 4.62 -10.56
CA LYS A 177 24.72 3.16 -10.54
C LYS A 177 24.39 2.60 -9.15
N SER A 178 24.41 3.40 -8.10
CA SER A 178 24.13 3.01 -6.72
C SER A 178 22.65 3.15 -6.36
N LEU A 179 21.88 3.92 -7.14
CA LEU A 179 20.43 3.99 -7.00
C LEU A 179 19.79 3.04 -8.00
N PRO A 180 18.85 2.17 -7.58
CA PRO A 180 18.07 1.42 -8.54
C PRO A 180 17.43 2.45 -9.47
N ILE A 181 17.70 2.31 -10.75
CA ILE A 181 16.98 3.06 -11.78
C ILE A 181 15.52 2.67 -11.58
N VAL A 182 14.75 3.55 -10.95
CA VAL A 182 13.31 3.49 -11.08
C VAL A 182 13.06 3.88 -12.53
N GLU A 183 13.20 2.90 -13.41
CA GLU A 183 12.58 3.00 -14.72
C GLU A 183 11.14 3.31 -14.43
N ARG A 184 10.72 4.55 -14.71
CA ARG A 184 9.30 4.87 -14.72
C ARG A 184 8.70 3.82 -15.63
N PRO A 185 7.71 3.02 -15.17
CA PRO A 185 7.10 2.06 -16.05
C PRO A 185 6.67 2.83 -17.29
N ILE A 186 7.32 2.50 -18.41
CA ILE A 186 6.92 3.03 -19.70
C ILE A 186 5.49 2.55 -19.82
N TYR A 187 4.53 3.50 -19.87
CA TYR A 187 3.14 3.18 -20.14
C TYR A 187 3.10 2.38 -21.44
N VAL A 188 3.17 1.07 -21.30
CA VAL A 188 2.89 0.15 -22.39
C VAL A 188 1.37 0.11 -22.46
N LYS A 189 0.81 0.78 -23.49
CA LYS A 189 -0.62 0.74 -23.74
C LYS A 189 -1.00 -0.73 -23.91
N PRO A 190 -1.72 -1.32 -22.93
CA PRO A 190 -2.12 -2.72 -23.07
C PRO A 190 -3.03 -2.84 -24.30
N LEU A 191 -3.05 -4.03 -24.90
CA LEU A 191 -4.03 -4.39 -25.92
C LEU A 191 -5.41 -4.49 -25.26
N MET A 192 -6.01 -3.35 -24.99
CA MET A 192 -7.34 -3.20 -24.40
C MET A 192 -8.36 -2.81 -25.45
N SER A 193 -9.62 -3.13 -25.21
CA SER A 193 -10.74 -2.60 -25.98
C SER A 193 -10.70 -1.06 -26.02
N LYS A 194 -11.30 -0.45 -27.04
CA LYS A 194 -11.32 1.01 -27.16
C LYS A 194 -11.90 1.70 -25.92
N THR A 195 -12.93 1.12 -25.32
CA THR A 195 -13.58 1.61 -24.09
C THR A 195 -12.67 1.48 -22.86
N ALA A 196 -12.12 0.29 -22.61
CA ALA A 196 -11.21 0.07 -21.50
C ALA A 196 -9.95 0.95 -21.62
N GLY A 197 -9.38 1.05 -22.83
CA GLY A 197 -8.26 1.94 -23.09
C GLY A 197 -8.55 3.41 -22.84
N SER A 198 -9.77 3.90 -23.10
CA SER A 198 -10.16 5.28 -22.84
C SER A 198 -10.28 5.59 -21.34
N ILE A 199 -10.76 4.64 -20.54
CA ILE A 199 -10.86 4.77 -19.07
C ILE A 199 -9.46 4.91 -18.48
N VAL A 200 -8.54 4.01 -18.82
CA VAL A 200 -7.16 4.07 -18.33
C VAL A 200 -6.47 5.36 -18.76
N GLU A 201 -6.68 5.80 -19.99
CA GLU A 201 -6.14 7.06 -20.50
C GLU A 201 -6.69 8.28 -19.74
N ALA A 202 -7.98 8.26 -19.36
CA ALA A 202 -8.58 9.32 -18.56
C ALA A 202 -7.94 9.42 -17.17
N VAL A 203 -7.74 8.28 -16.48
CA VAL A 203 -7.02 8.23 -15.20
C VAL A 203 -5.58 8.71 -15.36
N PHE A 204 -4.88 8.26 -16.39
CA PHE A 204 -3.50 8.70 -16.65
C PHE A 204 -3.40 10.21 -16.88
N ARG A 205 -4.35 10.81 -17.60
CA ARG A 205 -4.36 12.27 -17.81
C ARG A 205 -4.63 13.05 -16.53
N ARG A 206 -5.50 12.52 -15.67
CA ARG A 206 -5.84 13.14 -14.39
C ARG A 206 -4.69 13.05 -13.41
N ASP A 207 -4.10 11.86 -13.25
CA ASP A 207 -3.11 11.52 -12.24
C ASP A 207 -1.79 10.99 -12.84
N PRO A 208 -1.08 11.75 -13.69
CA PRO A 208 0.04 11.25 -14.49
C PRO A 208 1.27 10.84 -13.66
N HIS A 209 1.28 11.14 -12.36
CA HIS A 209 2.37 10.86 -11.44
C HIS A 209 2.07 9.72 -10.47
N ASP A 210 0.84 9.21 -10.47
CA ASP A 210 0.38 8.18 -9.54
C ASP A 210 0.62 6.77 -10.14
N VAL A 211 1.89 6.40 -10.24
CA VAL A 211 2.36 5.24 -11.00
C VAL A 211 1.78 3.93 -10.47
N GLU A 212 1.85 3.71 -9.15
CA GLU A 212 1.35 2.49 -8.51
C GLU A 212 -0.17 2.38 -8.65
N PHE A 213 -0.87 3.51 -8.51
CA PHE A 213 -2.32 3.57 -8.69
C PHE A 213 -2.71 3.24 -10.14
N ILE A 214 -2.05 3.86 -11.13
CA ILE A 214 -2.31 3.61 -12.56
C ILE A 214 -2.05 2.15 -12.91
N GLN A 215 -0.98 1.53 -12.38
CA GLN A 215 -0.68 0.12 -12.60
C GLN A 215 -1.82 -0.78 -12.09
N SER A 216 -2.32 -0.54 -10.87
CA SER A 216 -3.45 -1.30 -10.32
C SER A 216 -4.74 -1.10 -11.10
N VAL A 217 -5.01 0.14 -11.54
CA VAL A 217 -6.16 0.44 -12.41
C VAL A 217 -6.06 -0.33 -13.73
N GLN A 218 -4.89 -0.39 -14.36
CA GLN A 218 -4.69 -1.12 -15.62
C GLN A 218 -5.02 -2.61 -15.47
N GLU A 219 -4.54 -3.25 -14.42
CA GLU A 219 -4.80 -4.66 -14.14
C GLU A 219 -6.30 -4.93 -13.98
N VAL A 220 -6.98 -4.09 -13.19
CA VAL A 220 -8.41 -4.24 -12.91
C VAL A 220 -9.24 -3.99 -14.17
N VAL A 221 -8.99 -2.89 -14.88
CA VAL A 221 -9.73 -2.54 -16.11
C VAL A 221 -9.55 -3.61 -17.18
N HIS A 222 -8.35 -4.19 -17.31
CA HIS A 222 -8.13 -5.32 -18.23
C HIS A 222 -8.99 -6.53 -17.85
N SER A 223 -9.09 -6.85 -16.57
CA SER A 223 -9.96 -7.94 -16.09
C SER A 223 -11.45 -7.69 -16.36
N LEU A 224 -11.86 -6.42 -16.37
CA LEU A 224 -13.27 -6.01 -16.52
C LEU A 224 -13.72 -5.86 -17.98
N GLU A 225 -12.84 -5.97 -18.98
CA GLU A 225 -13.21 -5.81 -20.39
C GLU A 225 -14.47 -6.62 -20.81
N PRO A 226 -14.58 -7.93 -20.51
CA PRO A 226 -15.77 -8.70 -20.88
C PRO A 226 -17.03 -8.27 -20.13
N VAL A 227 -16.89 -7.69 -18.92
CA VAL A 227 -17.99 -7.13 -18.13
C VAL A 227 -18.53 -5.87 -18.78
N LEU A 228 -17.63 -4.95 -19.17
CA LEU A 228 -17.95 -3.66 -19.78
C LEU A 228 -18.57 -3.83 -21.17
N VAL A 229 -18.16 -4.86 -21.91
CA VAL A 229 -18.76 -5.21 -23.21
C VAL A 229 -20.19 -5.72 -23.04
N LYS A 230 -20.46 -6.56 -22.02
CA LYS A 230 -21.80 -7.07 -21.74
C LYS A 230 -22.76 -5.98 -21.23
N ASN A 231 -22.24 -5.05 -20.41
CA ASN A 231 -23.06 -4.05 -19.71
C ASN A 231 -22.40 -2.67 -19.79
N SER A 232 -22.72 -1.91 -20.83
CA SER A 232 -22.14 -0.59 -21.07
C SER A 232 -22.41 0.43 -19.94
N GLN A 233 -23.48 0.27 -19.17
CA GLN A 233 -23.79 1.09 -18.00
C GLN A 233 -22.69 1.03 -16.93
N TYR A 234 -21.96 -0.08 -16.84
CA TYR A 234 -20.86 -0.23 -15.88
C TYR A 234 -19.63 0.63 -16.21
N VAL A 235 -19.54 1.19 -17.41
CA VAL A 235 -18.47 2.12 -17.77
C VAL A 235 -18.50 3.35 -16.85
N HIS A 236 -19.68 3.98 -16.69
CA HIS A 236 -19.81 5.17 -15.84
C HIS A 236 -19.64 4.87 -14.35
N ILE A 237 -20.05 3.68 -13.91
CA ILE A 237 -19.81 3.25 -12.53
C ILE A 237 -18.31 3.05 -12.29
N LEU A 238 -17.61 2.42 -13.23
CA LEU A 238 -16.16 2.22 -13.11
C LEU A 238 -15.41 3.55 -13.13
N GLU A 239 -15.77 4.50 -14.01
CA GLU A 239 -15.18 5.83 -14.04
C GLU A 239 -15.30 6.56 -12.69
N ARG A 240 -16.45 6.44 -12.03
CA ARG A 240 -16.66 6.98 -10.67
C ARG A 240 -15.86 6.23 -9.61
N LEU A 241 -15.88 4.89 -9.65
CA LEU A 241 -15.10 4.08 -8.71
C LEU A 241 -13.60 4.35 -8.78
N LEU A 242 -13.08 4.82 -9.92
CA LEU A 242 -11.67 5.16 -10.08
C LEU A 242 -11.29 6.56 -9.55
N GLU A 243 -12.25 7.30 -8.97
CA GLU A 243 -12.01 8.52 -8.21
C GLU A 243 -12.26 8.26 -6.73
N PRO A 244 -11.27 8.47 -5.84
CA PRO A 244 -11.47 8.32 -4.40
C PRO A 244 -12.52 9.30 -3.87
N GLU A 245 -13.37 8.86 -2.96
CA GLU A 245 -14.36 9.72 -2.31
C GLU A 245 -13.71 10.87 -1.53
N ARG A 246 -12.55 10.60 -0.89
CA ARG A 246 -11.83 11.62 -0.12
C ARG A 246 -10.34 11.33 -0.02
N MET A 247 -9.54 12.36 -0.21
CA MET A 247 -8.10 12.33 0.00
C MET A 247 -7.70 13.37 1.05
N ILE A 248 -7.00 12.93 2.10
CA ILE A 248 -6.55 13.77 3.21
C ILE A 248 -5.03 13.73 3.21
N VAL A 249 -4.41 14.90 3.07
CA VAL A 249 -2.95 15.07 3.14
C VAL A 249 -2.66 16.11 4.21
N PHE A 250 -1.81 15.78 5.17
CA PHE A 250 -1.55 16.63 6.31
C PHE A 250 -0.09 16.58 6.75
N ARG A 251 0.30 17.57 7.53
CA ARG A 251 1.63 17.70 8.11
C ARG A 251 1.67 17.03 9.48
N VAL A 252 2.73 16.27 9.75
CA VAL A 252 2.96 15.59 11.04
C VAL A 252 4.24 16.12 11.66
N PRO A 253 4.18 17.15 12.51
CA PRO A 253 5.35 17.65 13.25
C PRO A 253 5.59 16.81 14.50
N TRP A 254 6.85 16.44 14.77
CA TRP A 254 7.22 15.68 15.96
C TRP A 254 8.66 16.01 16.39
N MET A 255 9.01 15.69 17.63
CA MET A 255 10.35 15.93 18.16
C MET A 255 11.06 14.60 18.42
N ASP A 256 12.35 14.53 18.08
CA ASP A 256 13.19 13.39 18.43
C ASP A 256 13.62 13.41 19.91
N ASP A 257 14.41 12.42 20.32
CA ASP A 257 14.89 12.32 21.71
C ASP A 257 15.95 13.38 22.06
N LYS A 258 16.50 14.08 21.06
CA LYS A 258 17.44 15.20 21.26
C LYS A 258 16.73 16.55 21.37
N GLY A 259 15.42 16.58 21.14
CA GLY A 259 14.62 17.80 21.11
C GLY A 259 14.66 18.53 19.76
N GLU A 260 15.10 17.86 18.68
CA GLU A 260 15.11 18.43 17.33
C GLU A 260 13.72 18.23 16.68
N PRO A 261 13.15 19.29 16.07
CA PRO A 261 11.86 19.19 15.41
C PRO A 261 11.98 18.54 14.02
N HIS A 262 11.09 17.61 13.74
CA HIS A 262 10.95 16.94 12.44
C HIS A 262 9.55 17.13 11.88
N VAL A 263 9.41 17.03 10.57
CA VAL A 263 8.14 17.12 9.88
C VAL A 263 8.04 16.02 8.84
N ASN A 264 7.03 15.19 8.97
CA ASN A 264 6.64 14.19 7.99
C ASN A 264 5.30 14.56 7.35
N ARG A 265 4.94 13.86 6.27
CA ARG A 265 3.68 14.00 5.58
C ARG A 265 2.78 12.81 5.88
N GLY A 266 1.57 13.08 6.34
CA GLY A 266 0.52 12.08 6.53
C GLY A 266 -0.42 12.00 5.33
N PHE A 267 -0.93 10.80 5.05
CA PHE A 267 -1.88 10.52 3.97
C PHE A 267 -2.99 9.61 4.47
N ARG A 268 -4.24 9.91 4.09
CA ARG A 268 -5.35 8.97 4.18
C ARG A 268 -6.25 9.15 2.99
N VAL A 269 -6.49 8.07 2.26
CA VAL A 269 -7.41 8.01 1.13
C VAL A 269 -8.57 7.11 1.53
N GLN A 270 -9.73 7.71 1.76
CA GLN A 270 -11.01 7.02 1.89
C GLN A 270 -11.49 6.79 0.47
N PHE A 271 -11.29 5.55 -0.01
CA PHE A 271 -11.41 5.31 -1.45
C PHE A 271 -12.86 5.09 -1.87
N SER A 272 -13.60 4.24 -1.17
CA SER A 272 -15.03 4.05 -1.42
C SER A 272 -15.73 3.50 -0.18
N GLN A 273 -16.90 4.03 0.13
CA GLN A 273 -17.83 3.59 1.18
C GLN A 273 -19.07 2.88 0.61
N ALA A 274 -19.12 2.59 -0.67
CA ALA A 274 -20.28 2.00 -1.32
C ALA A 274 -20.80 0.72 -0.64
N LEU A 275 -19.95 -0.08 -0.04
CA LEU A 275 -20.33 -1.30 0.69
C LEU A 275 -20.44 -1.13 2.21
N GLY A 276 -19.92 -0.04 2.77
CA GLY A 276 -19.91 0.21 4.22
C GLY A 276 -18.74 1.10 4.63
N PRO A 277 -18.45 1.24 5.93
CA PRO A 277 -17.38 2.11 6.40
C PRO A 277 -16.04 1.75 5.77
N CYS A 278 -15.25 2.76 5.47
CA CYS A 278 -13.89 2.57 4.96
C CYS A 278 -13.07 1.72 5.93
N ARG A 279 -12.27 0.79 5.41
CA ARG A 279 -11.30 0.05 6.20
C ARG A 279 -10.03 -0.18 5.39
N GLY A 280 -8.88 0.08 6.01
CA GLY A 280 -7.59 -0.17 5.35
C GLY A 280 -6.38 0.16 6.20
N GLY A 281 -5.22 -0.32 5.78
CA GLY A 281 -3.96 -0.20 6.50
C GLY A 281 -3.43 1.23 6.59
N LEU A 282 -2.61 1.45 7.62
CA LEU A 282 -1.69 2.58 7.73
C LEU A 282 -0.27 2.06 7.55
N ARG A 283 0.49 2.68 6.64
CA ARG A 283 1.87 2.31 6.30
C ARG A 283 2.83 3.41 6.74
N PHE A 284 3.85 3.07 7.52
CA PHE A 284 4.94 3.99 7.85
C PHE A 284 6.21 3.53 7.15
N HIS A 285 6.56 4.25 6.08
CA HIS A 285 7.70 3.89 5.24
C HIS A 285 8.20 5.11 4.45
N PRO A 286 9.53 5.32 4.30
CA PRO A 286 10.08 6.49 3.60
C PRO A 286 9.58 6.69 2.16
N ALA A 287 9.20 5.62 1.47
CA ALA A 287 8.67 5.68 0.12
C ALA A 287 7.15 5.96 0.05
N MET A 288 6.47 6.17 1.19
CA MET A 288 5.04 6.45 1.22
C MET A 288 4.73 7.80 0.58
N ASN A 289 3.79 7.82 -0.34
CA ASN A 289 3.34 9.00 -1.07
C ASN A 289 1.85 8.88 -1.40
N LEU A 290 1.28 9.89 -2.07
CA LEU A 290 -0.14 9.90 -2.41
C LEU A 290 -0.52 8.82 -3.42
N SER A 291 0.35 8.52 -4.42
CA SER A 291 0.15 7.42 -5.37
C SER A 291 0.01 6.08 -4.65
N THR A 292 0.94 5.79 -3.72
CA THR A 292 0.88 4.58 -2.89
C THR A 292 -0.38 4.55 -2.03
N ALA A 293 -0.81 5.69 -1.45
CA ALA A 293 -2.03 5.75 -0.64
C ALA A 293 -3.30 5.47 -1.47
N LYS A 294 -3.40 6.03 -2.68
CA LYS A 294 -4.49 5.74 -3.64
C LYS A 294 -4.49 4.28 -4.05
N PHE A 295 -3.32 3.75 -4.43
CA PHE A 295 -3.14 2.35 -4.78
C PHE A 295 -3.62 1.42 -3.67
N LEU A 296 -3.14 1.63 -2.43
CA LEU A 296 -3.54 0.82 -1.28
C LEU A 296 -5.04 0.92 -0.99
N GLY A 297 -5.63 2.12 -1.11
CA GLY A 297 -7.07 2.33 -0.93
C GLY A 297 -7.91 1.61 -1.98
N PHE A 298 -7.51 1.66 -3.24
CA PHE A 298 -8.17 0.97 -4.35
C PHE A 298 -8.10 -0.55 -4.20
N GLU A 299 -6.90 -1.09 -3.98
CA GLU A 299 -6.70 -2.53 -3.73
C GLU A 299 -7.51 -3.02 -2.53
N GLN A 300 -7.55 -2.22 -1.46
CA GLN A 300 -8.31 -2.56 -0.26
C GLN A 300 -9.82 -2.55 -0.52
N THR A 301 -10.34 -1.62 -1.34
CA THR A 301 -11.75 -1.58 -1.75
C THR A 301 -12.15 -2.88 -2.44
N LEU A 302 -11.36 -3.33 -3.39
CA LEU A 302 -11.62 -4.58 -4.11
C LEU A 302 -11.46 -5.81 -3.21
N LYS A 303 -10.44 -5.84 -2.36
CA LYS A 303 -10.22 -6.92 -1.37
C LYS A 303 -11.40 -7.04 -0.41
N ASN A 304 -11.89 -5.91 0.13
CA ASN A 304 -13.03 -5.90 1.03
C ASN A 304 -14.32 -6.34 0.33
N ALA A 305 -14.51 -5.96 -0.94
CA ALA A 305 -15.66 -6.36 -1.75
C ALA A 305 -15.71 -7.87 -2.05
N LEU A 306 -14.57 -8.58 -2.05
CA LEU A 306 -14.52 -10.04 -2.17
C LEU A 306 -14.95 -10.75 -0.89
N SER A 307 -14.79 -10.10 0.26
CA SER A 307 -15.19 -10.68 1.55
C SER A 307 -16.71 -10.74 1.71
N PRO A 308 -17.24 -11.57 2.60
CA PRO A 308 -18.67 -11.57 2.91
C PRO A 308 -19.11 -10.36 3.73
N TYR A 309 -18.18 -9.49 4.14
CA TYR A 309 -18.44 -8.38 5.03
C TYR A 309 -18.75 -7.09 4.28
N LYS A 310 -19.55 -6.22 4.90
CA LYS A 310 -19.96 -4.93 4.32
C LYS A 310 -18.97 -3.85 4.73
N LEU A 311 -17.91 -3.71 3.96
CA LEU A 311 -16.82 -2.76 4.20
C LEU A 311 -16.43 -2.04 2.92
N GLY A 312 -16.22 -0.75 3.04
CA GLY A 312 -15.53 0.08 2.06
C GLY A 312 -14.02 -0.09 2.13
N GLY A 313 -13.27 0.70 1.37
CA GLY A 313 -11.82 0.62 1.29
C GLY A 313 -11.12 1.93 1.59
N ALA A 314 -9.98 1.85 2.27
CA ALA A 314 -9.08 2.97 2.50
C ALA A 314 -7.62 2.53 2.44
N GLY A 315 -6.74 3.52 2.23
CA GLY A 315 -5.28 3.35 2.33
C GLY A 315 -4.65 4.61 2.89
N GLY A 316 -3.50 4.49 3.54
CA GLY A 316 -2.84 5.67 4.08
C GLY A 316 -1.54 5.37 4.78
N GLY A 317 -1.02 6.37 5.50
CA GLY A 317 0.22 6.25 6.25
C GLY A 317 1.07 7.51 6.19
N SER A 318 2.38 7.36 6.32
CA SER A 318 3.33 8.47 6.31
C SER A 318 4.68 8.05 5.73
N ASP A 319 5.43 9.03 5.24
CA ASP A 319 6.83 8.91 4.84
C ASP A 319 7.80 8.78 6.05
N PHE A 320 7.27 8.61 7.25
CA PHE A 320 8.04 8.33 8.46
C PHE A 320 8.68 6.94 8.41
N ASP A 321 9.98 6.85 8.77
CA ASP A 321 10.68 5.57 8.94
C ASP A 321 10.76 5.20 10.43
N PRO A 322 10.04 4.18 10.89
CA PRO A 322 10.12 3.73 12.28
C PRO A 322 11.41 2.97 12.63
N LYS A 323 12.22 2.58 11.62
CA LYS A 323 13.46 1.84 11.86
C LYS A 323 14.49 2.70 12.56
N GLY A 324 15.05 2.19 13.64
CA GLY A 324 16.09 2.90 14.42
C GLY A 324 15.57 4.05 15.28
N LYS A 325 14.24 4.26 15.33
CA LYS A 325 13.61 5.21 16.23
C LYS A 325 13.34 4.59 17.60
N SER A 326 13.44 5.41 18.64
CA SER A 326 13.07 5.00 19.99
C SER A 326 11.56 4.80 20.13
N GLU A 327 11.14 4.11 21.18
CA GLU A 327 9.70 3.95 21.47
C GLU A 327 9.01 5.29 21.74
N ASN A 328 9.71 6.22 22.40
CA ASN A 328 9.20 7.55 22.68
C ASN A 328 9.07 8.41 21.41
N GLU A 329 10.02 8.32 20.48
CA GLU A 329 9.94 8.99 19.18
C GLU A 329 8.74 8.48 18.37
N ILE A 330 8.57 7.14 18.30
CA ILE A 330 7.44 6.52 17.60
C ILE A 330 6.12 6.91 18.25
N MET A 331 6.05 6.94 19.58
CA MET A 331 4.86 7.37 20.31
C MET A 331 4.49 8.83 19.99
N ARG A 332 5.45 9.76 20.08
CA ARG A 332 5.23 11.18 19.76
C ARG A 332 4.77 11.36 18.31
N PHE A 333 5.41 10.63 17.39
CA PHE A 333 5.00 10.64 16.00
C PHE A 333 3.57 10.15 15.81
N CYS A 334 3.19 9.00 16.40
CA CYS A 334 1.84 8.45 16.32
C CYS A 334 0.78 9.40 16.91
N GLN A 335 1.11 10.07 18.01
CA GLN A 335 0.23 11.06 18.63
C GLN A 335 -0.01 12.24 17.70
N SER A 336 1.05 12.84 17.17
CA SER A 336 0.93 13.96 16.21
C SER A 336 0.22 13.56 14.91
N PHE A 337 0.46 12.35 14.39
CA PHE A 337 -0.26 11.82 13.24
C PHE A 337 -1.76 11.73 13.51
N MET A 338 -2.14 11.29 14.70
CA MET A 338 -3.54 11.14 15.08
C MET A 338 -4.25 12.47 15.37
N ASP A 339 -3.52 13.51 15.82
CA ASP A 339 -4.07 14.85 16.05
C ASP A 339 -4.77 15.42 14.80
N GLU A 340 -4.25 15.06 13.62
CA GLU A 340 -4.84 15.46 12.34
C GLU A 340 -5.87 14.46 11.82
N LEU A 341 -5.63 13.15 11.99
CA LEU A 341 -6.43 12.12 11.36
C LEU A 341 -7.74 11.81 12.11
N TYR A 342 -7.81 11.99 13.45
CA TYR A 342 -8.92 11.49 14.28
C TYR A 342 -10.32 11.97 13.81
N ARG A 343 -10.41 13.16 13.21
CA ARG A 343 -11.67 13.77 12.73
C ARG A 343 -12.34 12.97 11.62
N TYR A 344 -11.58 12.14 10.95
CA TYR A 344 -11.99 11.37 9.77
C TYR A 344 -12.16 9.88 10.07
N LEU A 345 -11.92 9.47 11.32
CA LEU A 345 -12.04 8.09 11.78
C LEU A 345 -13.31 7.90 12.61
N GLY A 346 -13.81 6.69 12.61
CA GLY A 346 -14.97 6.30 13.39
C GLY A 346 -15.53 4.96 12.94
N PRO A 347 -16.37 4.30 13.77
CA PRO A 347 -16.93 2.98 13.48
C PRO A 347 -17.76 2.97 12.19
N ASP A 348 -18.43 4.08 11.87
CA ASP A 348 -19.28 4.24 10.69
C ASP A 348 -18.61 5.02 9.55
N GLN A 349 -17.34 5.40 9.72
CA GLN A 349 -16.61 6.21 8.73
C GLN A 349 -15.38 5.50 8.19
N ASP A 350 -14.38 5.26 9.05
CA ASP A 350 -13.10 4.73 8.61
C ASP A 350 -12.37 4.01 9.76
N LEU A 351 -11.99 2.78 9.49
CA LEU A 351 -11.41 1.82 10.43
C LEU A 351 -9.95 1.54 10.06
N PRO A 352 -8.97 2.19 10.68
CA PRO A 352 -7.56 1.94 10.40
C PRO A 352 -7.13 0.55 10.86
N ALA A 353 -6.20 -0.03 10.10
CA ALA A 353 -5.60 -1.33 10.34
C ALA A 353 -4.07 -1.27 10.18
N GLU A 354 -3.42 -2.35 10.54
CA GLU A 354 -1.98 -2.50 10.37
C GLU A 354 -1.59 -2.64 8.89
N ASP A 355 -0.43 -2.08 8.52
CA ASP A 355 0.32 -2.36 7.29
C ASP A 355 1.83 -2.24 7.58
N MET A 356 2.65 -2.18 6.56
CA MET A 356 4.12 -2.09 6.66
C MET A 356 4.56 -0.94 7.61
N GLY A 357 5.43 -1.26 8.56
CA GLY A 357 5.93 -0.28 9.54
C GLY A 357 4.95 0.08 10.65
N VAL A 358 3.74 -0.47 10.64
CA VAL A 358 2.71 -0.30 11.68
C VAL A 358 2.33 -1.66 12.25
N GLY A 359 2.52 -1.82 13.53
CA GLY A 359 2.20 -3.05 14.27
C GLY A 359 1.34 -2.78 15.49
N PRO A 360 1.17 -3.79 16.37
CA PRO A 360 0.36 -3.65 17.57
C PRO A 360 0.81 -2.52 18.51
N ARG A 361 2.10 -2.17 18.48
CA ARG A 361 2.67 -1.03 19.21
C ARG A 361 2.15 0.30 18.67
N GLU A 362 2.36 0.54 17.37
CA GLU A 362 1.93 1.76 16.70
C GLU A 362 0.40 1.90 16.76
N MET A 363 -0.33 0.80 16.53
CA MET A 363 -1.80 0.79 16.67
C MET A 363 -2.23 1.17 18.08
N GLY A 364 -1.50 0.73 19.11
CA GLY A 364 -1.74 1.12 20.49
C GLY A 364 -1.57 2.61 20.74
N TYR A 365 -0.48 3.21 20.24
CA TYR A 365 -0.22 4.65 20.36
C TYR A 365 -1.25 5.51 19.59
N LEU A 366 -1.60 5.08 18.37
CA LEU A 366 -2.62 5.72 17.54
C LEU A 366 -3.99 5.67 18.24
N PHE A 367 -4.40 4.51 18.74
CA PHE A 367 -5.68 4.36 19.44
C PHE A 367 -5.72 5.16 20.75
N GLY A 368 -4.64 5.14 21.54
CA GLY A 368 -4.55 5.90 22.79
C GLY A 368 -4.77 7.40 22.56
N GLN A 369 -4.19 7.97 21.53
CA GLN A 369 -4.40 9.37 21.15
C GLN A 369 -5.80 9.62 20.60
N TYR A 370 -6.29 8.75 19.70
CA TYR A 370 -7.66 8.82 19.20
C TYR A 370 -8.69 8.88 20.32
N ARG A 371 -8.59 7.98 21.32
CA ARG A 371 -9.48 7.93 22.47
C ARG A 371 -9.49 9.24 23.27
N ARG A 372 -8.32 9.87 23.45
CA ARG A 372 -8.21 11.17 24.14
C ARG A 372 -8.91 12.29 23.37
N LEU A 373 -8.76 12.32 22.05
CA LEU A 373 -9.31 13.38 21.18
C LEU A 373 -10.81 13.21 20.94
N ALA A 374 -11.24 11.97 20.73
CA ALA A 374 -12.66 11.66 20.48
C ALA A 374 -13.53 11.64 21.74
N GLY A 375 -12.94 11.71 22.94
CA GLY A 375 -13.66 11.80 24.19
C GLY A 375 -14.38 10.51 24.65
N GLY A 376 -14.03 9.35 24.07
CA GLY A 376 -14.67 8.09 24.41
C GLY A 376 -13.82 6.87 24.07
N HIS A 377 -14.19 5.73 24.66
CA HIS A 377 -13.63 4.43 24.30
C HIS A 377 -14.54 3.79 23.26
N PHE A 378 -14.20 3.99 21.98
CA PHE A 378 -14.90 3.38 20.86
C PHE A 378 -14.24 2.05 20.52
N GLN A 379 -14.75 0.97 21.10
CA GLN A 379 -14.36 -0.38 20.71
C GLN A 379 -14.68 -0.60 19.24
N GLY A 380 -13.86 -1.41 18.57
CA GLY A 380 -14.08 -1.74 17.17
C GLY A 380 -13.65 -0.69 16.15
N ASN A 381 -13.01 0.41 16.54
CA ASN A 381 -12.49 1.40 15.60
C ASN A 381 -11.12 1.05 15.01
N PHE A 382 -10.34 0.24 15.70
CA PHE A 382 -8.98 -0.13 15.34
C PHE A 382 -8.82 -1.63 15.34
N THR A 383 -8.16 -2.19 14.34
CA THR A 383 -7.81 -3.61 14.30
C THR A 383 -6.31 -3.81 14.44
N GLY A 384 -5.90 -4.88 15.15
CA GLY A 384 -4.51 -5.23 15.37
C GLY A 384 -3.83 -4.71 16.62
N PRO A 385 -4.57 -4.25 17.68
CA PRO A 385 -3.96 -3.92 18.96
C PRO A 385 -3.47 -5.18 19.69
N LYS A 386 -2.79 -5.00 20.84
CA LYS A 386 -2.37 -6.12 21.68
C LYS A 386 -3.58 -6.86 22.25
N ILE A 387 -3.55 -8.19 22.26
CA ILE A 387 -4.62 -9.09 22.70
C ILE A 387 -5.14 -8.73 24.09
N PHE A 388 -4.25 -8.34 24.97
CA PHE A 388 -4.56 -8.13 26.38
C PHE A 388 -5.58 -7.00 26.66
N TRP A 389 -5.84 -6.08 25.71
CA TRP A 389 -6.79 -4.98 25.94
C TRP A 389 -7.84 -4.79 24.82
N SER A 390 -7.62 -5.24 23.60
CA SER A 390 -8.59 -5.09 22.51
C SER A 390 -8.33 -6.02 21.32
N GLY A 391 -7.16 -6.65 21.20
CA GLY A 391 -6.82 -7.52 20.09
C GLY A 391 -7.39 -8.93 20.23
N SER A 392 -7.42 -9.65 19.13
CA SER A 392 -7.81 -11.05 19.06
C SER A 392 -6.64 -11.96 18.77
N SER A 393 -6.77 -13.22 19.17
CA SER A 393 -5.87 -14.28 18.71
C SER A 393 -5.97 -14.43 17.18
N LEU A 394 -4.91 -14.90 16.56
CA LEU A 394 -4.79 -15.09 15.12
C LEU A 394 -4.83 -13.81 14.24
N ARG A 395 -5.01 -12.62 14.78
CA ARG A 395 -5.08 -11.40 13.96
C ARG A 395 -3.77 -11.14 13.20
N THR A 396 -2.64 -11.33 13.88
CA THR A 396 -1.30 -11.12 13.30
C THR A 396 -0.96 -12.20 12.27
N GLU A 397 -1.37 -13.42 12.51
CA GLU A 397 -1.11 -14.62 11.71
C GLU A 397 -2.03 -14.71 10.47
N ALA A 398 -3.22 -14.12 10.58
CA ALA A 398 -4.34 -14.35 9.67
C ALA A 398 -4.01 -14.14 8.18
N THR A 399 -3.21 -13.13 7.86
CA THR A 399 -2.82 -12.88 6.46
C THR A 399 -1.91 -14.00 5.95
N GLY A 400 -0.86 -14.35 6.71
CA GLY A 400 0.07 -15.43 6.33
C GLY A 400 -0.61 -16.79 6.27
N TYR A 401 -1.44 -17.12 7.26
CA TYR A 401 -2.19 -18.37 7.28
C TYR A 401 -3.20 -18.44 6.12
N GLY A 402 -3.88 -17.32 5.82
CA GLY A 402 -4.81 -17.23 4.69
C GLY A 402 -4.15 -17.56 3.34
N LEU A 403 -2.92 -17.09 3.12
CA LEU A 403 -2.15 -17.41 1.91
C LEU A 403 -1.90 -18.90 1.76
N VAL A 404 -1.56 -19.59 2.86
CA VAL A 404 -1.31 -21.02 2.85
C VAL A 404 -2.61 -21.82 2.67
N PHE A 405 -3.73 -21.36 3.25
CA PHE A 405 -5.03 -21.97 3.00
C PHE A 405 -5.48 -21.78 1.55
N PHE A 406 -5.22 -20.63 0.96
CA PHE A 406 -5.51 -20.38 -0.45
C PHE A 406 -4.68 -21.31 -1.36
N ALA A 407 -3.39 -21.48 -1.05
CA ALA A 407 -2.51 -22.44 -1.74
C ALA A 407 -3.03 -23.88 -1.63
N ARG A 408 -3.54 -24.29 -0.47
CA ARG A 408 -4.15 -25.62 -0.27
C ARG A 408 -5.37 -25.82 -1.15
N LEU A 409 -6.25 -24.83 -1.27
CA LEU A 409 -7.42 -24.89 -2.16
C LEU A 409 -7.00 -25.09 -3.61
N LEU A 410 -6.01 -24.32 -4.06
CA LEU A 410 -5.50 -24.40 -5.42
C LEU A 410 -4.84 -25.76 -5.71
N LEU A 411 -4.06 -26.28 -4.77
CA LEU A 411 -3.44 -27.61 -4.88
C LEU A 411 -4.47 -28.75 -4.86
N ALA A 412 -5.51 -28.64 -4.02
CA ALA A 412 -6.59 -29.63 -3.95
C ALA A 412 -7.30 -29.81 -5.31
N GLU A 413 -7.49 -28.73 -6.07
CA GLU A 413 -8.02 -28.77 -7.44
C GLU A 413 -7.09 -29.54 -8.40
N MET A 414 -5.80 -29.56 -8.12
CA MET A 414 -4.78 -30.30 -8.88
C MET A 414 -4.57 -31.71 -8.34
N ASN A 415 -5.35 -32.15 -7.36
CA ASN A 415 -5.16 -33.41 -6.61
C ASN A 415 -3.77 -33.54 -5.99
N LYS A 416 -3.27 -32.43 -5.42
CA LYS A 416 -1.97 -32.33 -4.75
C LYS A 416 -2.11 -31.79 -3.33
N GLU A 417 -1.12 -32.06 -2.51
CA GLU A 417 -0.98 -31.54 -1.15
C GLU A 417 0.28 -30.70 -1.00
N LEU A 418 0.31 -29.85 0.03
CA LEU A 418 1.48 -29.03 0.37
C LEU A 418 2.66 -29.85 0.88
N LYS A 419 2.40 -31.03 1.46
CA LYS A 419 3.42 -31.87 2.09
C LYS A 419 4.56 -32.18 1.12
N GLY A 420 5.79 -31.86 1.54
CA GLY A 420 7.01 -32.10 0.77
C GLY A 420 7.29 -31.12 -0.36
N LEU A 421 6.39 -30.16 -0.66
CA LEU A 421 6.64 -29.15 -1.69
C LEU A 421 7.65 -28.10 -1.21
N ARG A 422 8.57 -27.72 -2.08
CA ARG A 422 9.56 -26.67 -1.82
C ARG A 422 8.95 -25.30 -2.06
N CYS A 423 9.08 -24.43 -1.06
CA CYS A 423 8.48 -23.10 -1.08
C CYS A 423 9.54 -22.00 -0.94
N VAL A 424 9.55 -21.06 -1.87
CA VAL A 424 10.35 -19.84 -1.80
C VAL A 424 9.48 -18.73 -1.22
N VAL A 425 9.96 -18.07 -0.17
CA VAL A 425 9.27 -16.96 0.50
C VAL A 425 10.18 -15.73 0.48
N SER A 426 9.68 -14.60 -0.02
CA SER A 426 10.36 -13.32 0.15
C SER A 426 9.85 -12.55 1.36
N GLY A 427 10.69 -11.62 1.84
CA GLY A 427 10.40 -10.89 3.06
C GLY A 427 10.76 -11.66 4.33
N SER A 428 10.75 -10.97 5.45
CA SER A 428 10.89 -11.49 6.82
C SER A 428 10.08 -10.64 7.80
N GLY A 429 9.04 -9.99 7.27
CA GLY A 429 8.01 -9.30 8.06
C GLY A 429 6.97 -10.27 8.60
N LYS A 430 5.92 -9.74 9.25
CA LYS A 430 4.84 -10.53 9.84
C LYS A 430 4.26 -11.56 8.86
N ILE A 431 3.86 -11.12 7.66
CA ILE A 431 3.24 -12.00 6.65
C ILE A 431 4.17 -13.16 6.29
N ALA A 432 5.41 -12.87 5.90
CA ALA A 432 6.38 -13.88 5.51
C ALA A 432 6.65 -14.91 6.62
N MET A 433 6.84 -14.45 7.87
CA MET A 433 7.11 -15.32 9.00
C MET A 433 5.92 -16.25 9.29
N HIS A 434 4.68 -15.77 9.24
CA HIS A 434 3.51 -16.62 9.46
C HIS A 434 3.18 -17.52 8.26
N VAL A 435 3.58 -17.15 7.03
CA VAL A 435 3.58 -18.08 5.89
C VAL A 435 4.52 -19.24 6.16
N VAL A 436 5.77 -18.96 6.56
CA VAL A 436 6.75 -20.01 6.88
C VAL A 436 6.22 -20.92 8.00
N GLU A 437 5.71 -20.35 9.08
CA GLU A 437 5.13 -21.10 10.21
C GLU A 437 4.00 -22.05 9.76
N LYS A 438 3.04 -21.53 8.96
CA LYS A 438 1.92 -22.35 8.51
C LYS A 438 2.32 -23.37 7.46
N LEU A 439 3.29 -23.08 6.59
CA LEU A 439 3.87 -24.06 5.66
C LEU A 439 4.49 -25.24 6.41
N LEU A 440 5.25 -24.96 7.48
CA LEU A 440 5.82 -26.01 8.35
C LEU A 440 4.73 -26.88 8.96
N SER A 441 3.64 -26.29 9.46
CA SER A 441 2.52 -27.05 10.03
C SER A 441 1.80 -27.93 9.00
N CYS A 442 1.89 -27.59 7.71
CA CYS A 442 1.35 -28.38 6.60
C CYS A 442 2.37 -29.37 6.01
N GLY A 443 3.57 -29.46 6.57
CA GLY A 443 4.62 -30.37 6.11
C GLY A 443 5.29 -29.94 4.79
N ALA A 444 5.13 -28.69 4.37
CA ALA A 444 5.89 -28.11 3.27
C ALA A 444 7.33 -27.76 3.68
N ILE A 445 8.17 -27.47 2.70
CA ILE A 445 9.60 -27.20 2.90
C ILE A 445 9.88 -25.74 2.48
N PRO A 446 9.68 -24.76 3.37
CA PRO A 446 10.11 -23.40 3.11
C PRO A 446 11.64 -23.32 3.17
N ILE A 447 12.27 -22.75 2.13
CA ILE A 447 13.72 -22.74 1.96
C ILE A 447 14.35 -21.35 2.05
N THR A 448 13.58 -20.28 1.88
CA THR A 448 14.11 -18.91 1.88
C THR A 448 13.28 -17.97 2.75
N VAL A 449 13.95 -16.92 3.25
CA VAL A 449 13.37 -15.66 3.71
C VAL A 449 14.30 -14.52 3.27
N SER A 450 13.77 -13.30 3.07
CA SER A 450 14.58 -12.16 2.62
C SER A 450 14.34 -10.89 3.41
N ASP A 451 15.27 -9.96 3.31
CA ASP A 451 15.13 -8.59 3.79
C ASP A 451 15.64 -7.58 2.74
N THR A 452 15.74 -6.30 3.10
CA THR A 452 16.21 -5.25 2.19
C THR A 452 17.70 -5.38 1.81
N LYS A 453 18.46 -6.27 2.46
CA LYS A 453 19.90 -6.47 2.21
C LYS A 453 20.20 -7.73 1.41
N GLY A 454 19.22 -8.63 1.25
CA GLY A 454 19.39 -9.87 0.53
C GLY A 454 18.48 -10.99 1.02
N TYR A 455 18.81 -12.23 0.71
CA TYR A 455 18.04 -13.39 1.16
C TYR A 455 18.89 -14.47 1.80
N LEU A 456 18.27 -15.19 2.72
CA LEU A 456 18.78 -16.37 3.36
C LEU A 456 18.22 -17.60 2.66
N LEU A 457 19.08 -18.56 2.34
CA LEU A 457 18.74 -19.87 1.79
C LEU A 457 19.19 -20.96 2.77
N ASP A 458 18.27 -21.84 3.14
CA ASP A 458 18.55 -23.11 3.80
C ASP A 458 18.04 -24.24 2.89
N GLU A 459 18.93 -24.91 2.19
CA GLU A 459 18.57 -25.94 1.19
C GLU A 459 17.86 -27.15 1.79
N ASP A 460 18.17 -27.49 3.06
CA ASP A 460 17.51 -28.55 3.81
C ASP A 460 16.08 -28.15 4.24
N GLY A 461 15.72 -26.86 4.04
CA GLY A 461 14.50 -26.24 4.51
C GLY A 461 14.55 -25.84 5.99
N PHE A 462 13.66 -24.92 6.35
CA PHE A 462 13.43 -24.57 7.75
C PHE A 462 12.60 -25.66 8.43
N ASP A 463 12.87 -25.87 9.71
CA ASP A 463 12.06 -26.61 10.67
C ASP A 463 11.64 -25.67 11.81
N TYR A 464 10.89 -26.16 12.80
CA TYR A 464 10.44 -25.32 13.92
C TYR A 464 11.59 -24.77 14.78
N VAL A 465 12.72 -25.51 14.91
CA VAL A 465 13.89 -25.04 15.68
C VAL A 465 14.60 -23.93 14.91
N LYS A 466 14.87 -24.15 13.63
CA LYS A 466 15.45 -23.16 12.72
C LYS A 466 14.58 -21.91 12.63
N PHE A 467 13.26 -22.09 12.57
CA PHE A 467 12.29 -20.99 12.53
C PHE A 467 12.27 -20.17 13.83
N SER A 468 12.41 -20.82 14.99
CA SER A 468 12.54 -20.11 16.27
C SER A 468 13.77 -19.19 16.27
N VAL A 469 14.91 -19.64 15.78
CA VAL A 469 16.13 -18.80 15.65
C VAL A 469 15.88 -17.61 14.71
N LEU A 470 15.17 -17.81 13.60
CA LEU A 470 14.78 -16.69 12.71
C LEU A 470 13.90 -15.67 13.44
N ARG A 471 12.92 -16.11 14.21
CA ARG A 471 12.06 -15.22 15.03
C ARG A 471 12.88 -14.42 16.03
N ASP A 472 13.82 -15.04 16.73
CA ASP A 472 14.70 -14.37 17.70
C ASP A 472 15.57 -13.30 17.02
N ILE A 473 16.14 -13.61 15.86
CA ILE A 473 16.90 -12.65 15.04
C ILE A 473 16.01 -11.43 14.68
N LYS A 474 14.76 -11.65 14.28
CA LYS A 474 13.83 -10.59 13.91
C LYS A 474 13.37 -9.76 15.11
N VAL A 475 13.06 -10.39 16.25
CA VAL A 475 12.69 -9.70 17.51
C VAL A 475 13.83 -8.81 17.97
N GLN A 476 15.08 -9.27 17.86
CA GLN A 476 16.29 -8.50 18.19
C GLN A 476 16.69 -7.48 17.11
N GLN A 477 15.89 -7.32 16.06
CA GLN A 477 16.15 -6.41 14.91
C GLN A 477 17.54 -6.63 14.25
N LYS A 478 18.06 -7.85 14.35
CA LYS A 478 19.34 -8.25 13.74
C LYS A 478 19.18 -8.58 12.25
N CYS A 479 20.31 -8.68 11.56
CA CYS A 479 20.37 -9.06 10.15
C CYS A 479 20.09 -10.57 10.00
N LEU A 480 19.39 -10.98 8.94
CA LEU A 480 19.19 -12.40 8.61
C LEU A 480 20.50 -13.17 8.44
N ARG A 481 21.59 -12.49 8.06
CA ARG A 481 22.94 -13.08 8.01
C ARG A 481 23.39 -13.71 9.34
N ASP A 482 22.88 -13.20 10.48
CA ASP A 482 23.23 -13.73 11.80
C ASP A 482 22.77 -15.18 12.01
N TYR A 483 21.82 -15.66 11.19
CA TYR A 483 21.41 -17.06 11.16
C TYR A 483 22.57 -18.03 10.86
N LEU A 484 23.53 -17.60 10.04
CA LEU A 484 24.71 -18.40 9.68
C LEU A 484 25.60 -18.74 10.88
N LYS A 485 25.48 -17.99 11.99
CA LYS A 485 26.21 -18.29 13.23
C LYS A 485 25.76 -19.60 13.88
N SER A 486 24.47 -19.95 13.70
CA SER A 486 23.86 -21.15 14.23
C SER A 486 23.81 -22.28 13.19
N TYR A 487 23.68 -21.96 11.91
CA TYR A 487 23.51 -22.91 10.82
C TYR A 487 24.47 -22.61 9.67
N THR A 488 25.65 -23.22 9.73
CA THR A 488 26.77 -22.96 8.78
C THR A 488 26.55 -23.53 7.37
N ARG A 489 25.58 -24.44 7.17
CA ARG A 489 25.20 -24.95 5.84
C ARG A 489 24.30 -23.99 5.09
N ALA A 490 23.58 -23.11 5.77
CA ALA A 490 22.78 -22.09 5.13
C ALA A 490 23.68 -21.06 4.43
N ARG A 491 23.13 -20.38 3.44
CA ARG A 491 23.83 -19.35 2.66
C ARG A 491 23.05 -18.04 2.72
N TYR A 492 23.76 -16.93 2.74
CA TYR A 492 23.16 -15.59 2.65
C TYR A 492 23.71 -14.88 1.41
N PHE A 493 22.80 -14.43 0.56
CA PHE A 493 23.12 -13.75 -0.69
C PHE A 493 22.78 -12.27 -0.55
N GLU A 494 23.81 -11.41 -0.61
CA GLU A 494 23.65 -9.97 -0.47
C GLU A 494 23.11 -9.34 -1.75
N ASN A 495 22.23 -8.32 -1.60
CA ASN A 495 21.68 -7.51 -2.69
C ASN A 495 21.04 -8.33 -3.82
N THR A 496 20.50 -9.49 -3.51
CA THR A 496 19.84 -10.39 -4.45
C THR A 496 18.48 -10.82 -3.93
N LYS A 497 17.61 -11.27 -4.86
CA LYS A 497 16.25 -11.76 -4.58
C LYS A 497 16.24 -13.29 -4.71
N PRO A 498 15.32 -14.02 -4.02
CA PRO A 498 15.36 -15.48 -3.94
C PRO A 498 14.75 -16.20 -5.16
N TRP A 499 14.45 -15.51 -6.24
CA TRP A 499 13.64 -16.02 -7.34
C TRP A 499 14.38 -16.99 -8.28
N ASN A 500 15.69 -17.21 -8.06
CA ASN A 500 16.50 -18.20 -8.78
C ASN A 500 16.42 -19.59 -8.15
N GLU A 501 15.90 -19.70 -6.92
CA GLU A 501 15.91 -20.94 -6.18
C GLU A 501 14.83 -21.90 -6.69
N SER A 502 15.19 -23.19 -6.83
CA SER A 502 14.24 -24.21 -7.30
C SER A 502 13.10 -24.40 -6.31
N CYS A 503 11.86 -24.21 -6.79
CA CYS A 503 10.67 -24.31 -5.96
C CYS A 503 9.45 -24.80 -6.75
N ASP A 504 8.47 -25.32 -6.02
CA ASP A 504 7.14 -25.64 -6.54
C ASP A 504 6.20 -24.44 -6.43
N ILE A 505 6.32 -23.68 -5.33
CA ILE A 505 5.46 -22.53 -5.00
C ILE A 505 6.31 -21.35 -4.54
N ALA A 506 5.97 -20.16 -5.02
CA ALA A 506 6.59 -18.91 -4.60
C ALA A 506 5.57 -18.01 -3.86
N PHE A 507 6.02 -17.43 -2.75
CA PHE A 507 5.25 -16.50 -1.91
C PHE A 507 5.95 -15.14 -1.83
N PRO A 508 5.67 -14.20 -2.73
CA PRO A 508 6.18 -12.83 -2.61
C PRO A 508 5.46 -12.09 -1.48
N CYS A 509 6.16 -11.88 -0.35
CA CYS A 509 5.62 -11.30 0.87
C CYS A 509 6.39 -10.05 1.34
N ALA A 510 7.18 -9.41 0.48
CA ALA A 510 8.00 -8.25 0.83
C ALA A 510 7.33 -6.93 0.44
N THR A 511 7.36 -6.55 -0.84
CA THR A 511 6.87 -5.24 -1.30
C THR A 511 6.20 -5.29 -2.67
N GLN A 512 5.50 -4.19 -3.02
CA GLN A 512 5.01 -4.02 -4.38
C GLN A 512 6.15 -4.04 -5.40
N ASN A 513 5.87 -4.60 -6.59
CA ASN A 513 6.81 -4.69 -7.72
C ASN A 513 8.16 -5.36 -7.41
N GLU A 514 8.18 -6.27 -6.44
CA GLU A 514 9.38 -7.03 -6.10
C GLU A 514 9.77 -8.08 -7.15
N ILE A 515 8.81 -8.55 -7.98
CA ILE A 515 9.04 -9.47 -9.08
C ILE A 515 9.04 -8.69 -10.38
N GLU A 516 10.23 -8.53 -10.95
CA GLU A 516 10.46 -7.91 -12.24
C GLU A 516 10.54 -8.95 -13.37
N GLN A 517 10.73 -8.49 -14.60
CA GLN A 517 10.80 -9.34 -15.77
C GLN A 517 11.85 -10.47 -15.65
N SER A 518 13.04 -10.14 -15.17
CA SER A 518 14.14 -11.10 -14.94
C SER A 518 13.81 -12.11 -13.86
N ASP A 519 13.15 -11.66 -12.78
CA ASP A 519 12.74 -12.51 -11.66
C ASP A 519 11.67 -13.52 -12.09
N ALA A 520 10.71 -13.08 -12.92
CA ALA A 520 9.70 -13.96 -13.49
C ALA A 520 10.29 -15.05 -14.39
N LEU A 521 11.29 -14.71 -15.22
CA LEU A 521 12.04 -15.67 -16.01
C LEU A 521 12.75 -16.71 -15.13
N ASN A 522 13.36 -16.24 -14.04
CA ASN A 522 14.03 -17.11 -13.08
C ASN A 522 13.04 -18.07 -12.43
N LEU A 523 11.88 -17.59 -11.97
CA LEU A 523 10.81 -18.43 -11.40
C LEU A 523 10.33 -19.51 -12.38
N VAL A 524 10.10 -19.15 -13.63
CA VAL A 524 9.70 -20.11 -14.67
C VAL A 524 10.81 -21.17 -14.87
N ASN A 525 12.06 -20.73 -14.99
CA ASN A 525 13.20 -21.61 -15.22
C ASN A 525 13.52 -22.51 -14.00
N SER A 526 13.26 -22.03 -12.78
CA SER A 526 13.46 -22.78 -11.53
C SER A 526 12.38 -23.83 -11.27
N GLY A 527 11.34 -23.90 -12.12
CA GLY A 527 10.28 -24.90 -12.04
C GLY A 527 9.07 -24.48 -11.20
N CYS A 528 8.97 -23.20 -10.80
CA CYS A 528 7.83 -22.67 -10.08
C CYS A 528 6.52 -22.87 -10.87
N ARG A 529 5.50 -23.42 -10.22
CA ARG A 529 4.19 -23.70 -10.83
C ARG A 529 3.08 -22.80 -10.33
N ILE A 530 3.23 -22.29 -9.12
CA ILE A 530 2.21 -21.49 -8.43
C ILE A 530 2.88 -20.30 -7.78
N LEU A 531 2.33 -19.12 -8.02
CA LEU A 531 2.67 -17.87 -7.35
C LEU A 531 1.50 -17.44 -6.47
N ILE A 532 1.72 -17.31 -5.16
CA ILE A 532 0.71 -16.84 -4.19
C ILE A 532 1.12 -15.47 -3.68
N GLU A 533 0.48 -14.44 -4.14
CA GLU A 533 0.82 -13.06 -3.82
C GLU A 533 0.44 -12.67 -2.39
N GLY A 534 1.44 -12.45 -1.53
CA GLY A 534 1.26 -12.05 -0.14
C GLY A 534 1.34 -10.54 0.08
N SER A 535 2.23 -9.84 -0.61
CA SER A 535 2.27 -8.37 -0.65
C SER A 535 1.29 -7.83 -1.69
N ASN A 536 0.88 -6.56 -1.56
CA ASN A 536 0.01 -5.93 -2.55
C ASN A 536 0.79 -5.70 -3.87
N MET A 537 0.28 -6.21 -4.99
CA MET A 537 0.82 -6.04 -6.33
C MET A 537 2.34 -6.33 -6.42
N PRO A 538 2.80 -7.52 -6.02
CA PRO A 538 4.24 -7.82 -5.98
C PRO A 538 4.86 -8.00 -7.36
N SER A 539 4.06 -8.28 -8.38
CA SER A 539 4.50 -8.56 -9.73
C SER A 539 4.30 -7.36 -10.66
N THR A 540 5.33 -7.02 -11.43
CA THR A 540 5.18 -6.01 -12.50
C THR A 540 4.33 -6.57 -13.66
N PRO A 541 3.69 -5.72 -14.48
CA PRO A 541 2.93 -6.20 -15.64
C PRO A 541 3.75 -7.08 -16.59
N GLN A 542 5.03 -6.76 -16.80
CA GLN A 542 5.95 -7.54 -17.62
C GLN A 542 6.25 -8.91 -16.99
N ALA A 543 6.35 -8.97 -15.66
CA ALA A 543 6.52 -10.21 -14.93
C ALA A 543 5.29 -11.13 -15.08
N ILE A 544 4.09 -10.57 -14.94
CA ILE A 544 2.82 -11.30 -15.14
C ILE A 544 2.75 -11.91 -16.55
N ASP A 545 3.14 -11.16 -17.58
CA ASP A 545 3.18 -11.66 -18.97
C ASP A 545 4.09 -12.88 -19.13
N ILE A 546 5.23 -12.90 -18.45
CA ILE A 546 6.17 -14.04 -18.49
C ILE A 546 5.63 -15.22 -17.71
N LEU A 547 5.14 -15.00 -16.51
CA LEU A 547 4.54 -16.04 -15.67
C LEU A 547 3.37 -16.73 -16.39
N ARG A 548 2.51 -15.95 -17.06
CA ARG A 548 1.41 -16.46 -17.89
C ARG A 548 1.91 -17.35 -19.05
N LYS A 549 2.92 -16.88 -19.78
CA LYS A 549 3.55 -17.66 -20.87
C LYS A 549 4.21 -18.93 -20.34
N GLY A 550 4.79 -18.86 -19.15
CA GLY A 550 5.36 -20.00 -18.41
C GLY A 550 4.33 -20.94 -17.77
N LYS A 551 3.02 -20.64 -17.91
CA LYS A 551 1.90 -21.39 -17.30
C LYS A 551 2.00 -21.48 -15.77
N VAL A 552 2.55 -20.48 -15.10
CA VAL A 552 2.55 -20.35 -13.64
C VAL A 552 1.17 -19.85 -13.22
N LEU A 553 0.48 -20.57 -12.34
CA LEU A 553 -0.81 -20.16 -11.78
C LEU A 553 -0.60 -19.01 -10.79
N ILE A 554 -1.36 -17.92 -10.95
CA ILE A 554 -1.24 -16.74 -10.11
C ILE A 554 -2.47 -16.62 -9.20
N ALA A 555 -2.23 -16.66 -7.88
CA ALA A 555 -3.23 -16.30 -6.87
C ALA A 555 -3.00 -14.83 -6.47
N PRO A 556 -3.89 -13.91 -6.86
CA PRO A 556 -3.66 -12.49 -6.67
C PRO A 556 -3.78 -12.07 -5.21
N ALA A 557 -3.01 -11.06 -4.81
CA ALA A 557 -2.99 -10.53 -3.45
C ALA A 557 -4.38 -10.15 -2.93
N LYS A 558 -5.24 -9.61 -3.79
CA LYS A 558 -6.62 -9.21 -3.43
C LYS A 558 -7.44 -10.37 -2.88
N SER A 559 -7.31 -11.56 -3.48
CA SER A 559 -8.03 -12.77 -3.03
C SER A 559 -7.25 -13.52 -1.97
N ALA A 560 -5.96 -13.80 -2.21
CA ALA A 560 -5.16 -14.68 -1.37
C ALA A 560 -4.80 -14.07 0.01
N SER A 561 -4.52 -12.77 0.06
CA SER A 561 -4.16 -12.09 1.32
C SER A 561 -5.35 -11.50 2.09
N ALA A 562 -6.58 -11.89 1.76
CA ALA A 562 -7.79 -11.40 2.41
C ALA A 562 -7.96 -11.89 3.87
N GLY A 563 -7.11 -12.81 4.35
CA GLY A 563 -7.19 -13.35 5.71
C GLY A 563 -7.17 -12.29 6.81
N GLY A 564 -6.34 -11.25 6.66
CA GLY A 564 -6.31 -10.13 7.60
C GLY A 564 -7.60 -9.30 7.64
N VAL A 565 -8.39 -9.28 6.54
CA VAL A 565 -9.72 -8.67 6.53
C VAL A 565 -10.68 -9.52 7.33
N ALA A 566 -10.65 -10.84 7.13
CA ALA A 566 -11.52 -11.79 7.81
C ALA A 566 -11.43 -11.68 9.32
N VAL A 567 -10.25 -11.95 9.85
CA VAL A 567 -10.04 -11.95 11.29
C VAL A 567 -10.21 -10.55 11.86
N GLY A 568 -9.80 -9.49 11.15
CA GLY A 568 -10.02 -8.13 11.63
C GLY A 568 -11.50 -7.74 11.74
N VAL A 569 -12.39 -8.24 10.90
CA VAL A 569 -13.85 -8.03 11.07
C VAL A 569 -14.41 -8.86 12.21
N LEU A 570 -13.94 -10.10 12.36
CA LEU A 570 -14.31 -10.93 13.50
C LEU A 570 -13.86 -10.28 14.81
N GLU A 571 -12.66 -9.67 14.84
CA GLU A 571 -12.17 -8.88 15.97
C GLU A 571 -13.10 -7.72 16.33
N LEU A 572 -13.52 -6.91 15.35
CA LEU A 572 -14.47 -5.82 15.54
C LEU A 572 -15.83 -6.32 16.10
N ASN A 573 -16.35 -7.41 15.56
CA ASN A 573 -17.62 -7.99 15.99
C ASN A 573 -17.53 -8.68 17.35
N HIS A 574 -16.38 -9.28 17.66
CA HIS A 574 -16.12 -9.95 18.94
C HIS A 574 -16.18 -8.97 20.13
N GLU A 575 -15.61 -7.78 19.95
CA GLU A 575 -15.64 -6.74 20.98
C GLU A 575 -17.07 -6.30 21.34
N TYR A 576 -17.97 -6.24 20.36
CA TYR A 576 -19.38 -5.93 20.60
C TYR A 576 -20.13 -7.03 21.37
N ASN A 577 -19.73 -8.29 21.20
CA ASN A 577 -20.46 -9.43 21.77
C ASN A 577 -19.91 -9.93 23.10
N LEU A 578 -18.79 -9.39 23.61
CA LEU A 578 -18.11 -9.82 24.85
C LEU A 578 -17.82 -11.34 24.91
N MET A 579 -17.83 -12.02 23.77
CA MET A 579 -17.59 -13.46 23.67
C MET A 579 -16.10 -13.73 23.38
N HIS A 580 -15.51 -14.66 24.09
CA HIS A 580 -14.15 -15.12 23.82
C HIS A 580 -14.17 -16.27 22.81
N TRP A 581 -13.69 -16.01 21.60
CA TRP A 581 -13.47 -17.04 20.61
C TRP A 581 -12.10 -17.68 20.83
N SER A 582 -12.03 -18.99 20.64
CA SER A 582 -10.75 -19.69 20.65
C SER A 582 -9.94 -19.39 19.36
N ALA A 583 -8.66 -19.68 19.38
CA ALA A 583 -7.83 -19.57 18.18
C ALA A 583 -8.33 -20.51 17.05
N GLU A 584 -8.85 -21.68 17.43
CA GLU A 584 -9.45 -22.65 16.52
C GLU A 584 -10.71 -22.14 15.85
N ASP A 585 -11.56 -21.40 16.56
CA ASP A 585 -12.75 -20.77 16.00
C ASP A 585 -12.37 -19.72 14.96
N PHE A 586 -11.40 -18.85 15.30
CA PHE A 586 -10.88 -17.87 14.34
C PHE A 586 -10.26 -18.54 13.10
N GLU A 587 -9.48 -19.62 13.29
CA GLU A 587 -8.87 -20.34 12.18
C GLU A 587 -9.93 -21.00 11.29
N SER A 588 -10.95 -21.60 11.87
CA SER A 588 -12.07 -22.20 11.14
C SER A 588 -12.81 -21.18 10.29
N LYS A 589 -13.14 -20.02 10.86
CA LYS A 589 -13.80 -18.92 10.16
C LYS A 589 -12.90 -18.31 9.06
N LEU A 590 -11.61 -18.21 9.31
CA LEU A 590 -10.63 -17.79 8.32
C LEU A 590 -10.62 -18.74 7.12
N GLN A 591 -10.56 -20.06 7.35
CA GLN A 591 -10.59 -21.06 6.28
C GLN A 591 -11.90 -20.98 5.48
N GLU A 592 -13.04 -20.86 6.14
CA GLU A 592 -14.35 -20.72 5.51
C GLU A 592 -14.38 -19.49 4.58
N MET A 593 -13.93 -18.33 5.04
CA MET A 593 -13.93 -17.10 4.26
C MET A 593 -12.96 -17.18 3.06
N ILE A 594 -11.75 -17.73 3.26
CA ILE A 594 -10.81 -17.93 2.16
C ILE A 594 -11.40 -18.84 1.10
N LYS A 595 -12.08 -19.93 1.51
CA LYS A 595 -12.78 -20.84 0.59
C LYS A 595 -13.87 -20.11 -0.19
N GLN A 596 -14.71 -19.33 0.46
CA GLN A 596 -15.76 -18.55 -0.20
C GLN A 596 -15.20 -17.55 -1.21
N THR A 597 -14.09 -16.88 -0.85
CA THR A 597 -13.40 -15.93 -1.75
C THR A 597 -12.84 -16.65 -2.98
N TYR A 598 -12.22 -17.81 -2.79
CA TYR A 598 -11.71 -18.66 -3.86
C TYR A 598 -12.83 -19.11 -4.82
N GLU A 599 -13.92 -19.69 -4.28
CA GLU A 599 -15.05 -20.20 -5.06
C GLU A 599 -15.74 -19.09 -5.86
N LYS A 600 -15.96 -17.91 -5.25
CA LYS A 600 -16.51 -16.74 -5.95
C LYS A 600 -15.61 -16.32 -7.12
N SER A 601 -14.29 -16.24 -6.88
CA SER A 601 -13.33 -15.83 -7.92
C SER A 601 -13.34 -16.81 -9.10
N ILE A 602 -13.30 -18.12 -8.86
CA ILE A 602 -13.36 -19.13 -9.92
C ILE A 602 -14.70 -19.09 -10.67
N LYS A 603 -15.81 -18.94 -9.95
CA LYS A 603 -17.15 -18.86 -10.55
C LYS A 603 -17.23 -17.69 -11.54
N GLU A 604 -16.79 -16.49 -11.12
CA GLU A 604 -16.87 -15.32 -12.00
C GLU A 604 -15.85 -15.39 -13.15
N ALA A 605 -14.67 -15.97 -12.93
CA ALA A 605 -13.75 -16.26 -14.03
C ALA A 605 -14.42 -17.09 -15.13
N ASN A 606 -15.07 -18.20 -14.77
CA ASN A 606 -15.77 -19.07 -15.71
C ASN A 606 -16.95 -18.35 -16.40
N ASN A 607 -17.74 -17.55 -15.68
CA ASN A 607 -18.88 -16.80 -16.21
C ASN A 607 -18.49 -15.80 -17.31
N TYR A 608 -17.25 -15.31 -17.25
CA TYR A 608 -16.73 -14.32 -18.17
C TYR A 608 -15.66 -14.86 -19.14
N GLY A 609 -15.55 -16.18 -19.27
CA GLY A 609 -14.75 -16.83 -20.32
C GLY A 609 -13.28 -17.02 -19.99
N PHE A 610 -12.92 -16.98 -18.71
CA PHE A 610 -11.58 -17.31 -18.23
C PHE A 610 -11.59 -18.74 -17.65
N PRO A 611 -11.07 -19.74 -18.38
CA PRO A 611 -11.07 -21.12 -17.90
C PRO A 611 -10.32 -21.27 -16.58
N LYS A 612 -10.81 -22.13 -15.69
CA LYS A 612 -10.27 -22.37 -14.36
C LYS A 612 -8.76 -22.72 -14.32
N ASP A 613 -8.30 -23.41 -15.33
CA ASP A 613 -6.90 -23.81 -15.54
C ASP A 613 -6.03 -22.74 -16.20
N SER A 614 -6.60 -21.59 -16.54
CA SER A 614 -5.84 -20.44 -17.01
C SER A 614 -4.97 -19.86 -15.89
N PRO A 615 -3.72 -19.48 -16.17
CA PRO A 615 -2.81 -18.89 -15.18
C PRO A 615 -3.39 -17.69 -14.41
N GLU A 616 -4.23 -16.91 -15.04
CA GLU A 616 -4.80 -15.66 -14.49
C GLU A 616 -6.30 -15.77 -14.15
N ALA A 617 -6.89 -16.96 -14.16
CA ALA A 617 -8.31 -17.14 -13.87
C ALA A 617 -8.72 -16.48 -12.54
N LEU A 618 -7.93 -16.68 -11.49
CA LEU A 618 -8.16 -16.09 -10.17
C LEU A 618 -7.98 -14.56 -10.14
N VAL A 619 -7.07 -14.02 -10.95
CA VAL A 619 -6.86 -12.58 -11.08
C VAL A 619 -8.10 -11.92 -11.69
N HIS A 620 -8.53 -12.42 -12.84
CA HIS A 620 -9.71 -11.91 -13.55
C HIS A 620 -10.98 -12.12 -12.73
N GLY A 621 -11.19 -13.33 -12.23
CA GLY A 621 -12.40 -13.67 -11.47
C GLY A 621 -12.52 -12.90 -10.16
N GLY A 622 -11.40 -12.68 -9.46
CA GLY A 622 -11.36 -11.84 -8.25
C GLY A 622 -11.71 -10.38 -8.55
N ASN A 623 -11.10 -9.77 -9.57
CA ASN A 623 -11.39 -8.40 -9.97
C ASN A 623 -12.85 -8.24 -10.44
N ILE A 624 -13.36 -9.18 -11.22
CA ILE A 624 -14.74 -9.17 -11.71
C ILE A 624 -15.73 -9.30 -10.54
N SER A 625 -15.54 -10.29 -9.66
CA SER A 625 -16.43 -10.52 -8.51
C SER A 625 -16.48 -9.29 -7.58
N ALA A 626 -15.32 -8.69 -7.27
CA ALA A 626 -15.24 -7.47 -6.47
C ALA A 626 -15.98 -6.30 -7.12
N PHE A 627 -15.73 -6.07 -8.40
CA PHE A 627 -16.35 -4.98 -9.15
C PHE A 627 -17.87 -5.13 -9.24
N LEU A 628 -18.39 -6.33 -9.52
CA LEU A 628 -19.83 -6.56 -9.62
C LEU A 628 -20.56 -6.27 -8.31
N ASN A 629 -19.96 -6.61 -7.16
CA ASN A 629 -20.52 -6.28 -5.85
C ASN A 629 -20.56 -4.76 -5.60
N LEU A 630 -19.48 -4.06 -5.95
CA LEU A 630 -19.40 -2.59 -5.84
C LEU A 630 -20.38 -1.92 -6.82
N ALA A 631 -20.39 -2.36 -8.06
CA ALA A 631 -21.25 -1.79 -9.10
C ALA A 631 -22.73 -1.94 -8.77
N GLN A 632 -23.14 -3.07 -8.21
CA GLN A 632 -24.52 -3.27 -7.76
C GLN A 632 -24.86 -2.29 -6.62
N ALA A 633 -24.00 -2.20 -5.58
CA ALA A 633 -24.23 -1.29 -4.47
C ALA A 633 -24.29 0.17 -4.93
N MET A 634 -23.34 0.61 -5.76
CA MET A 634 -23.32 1.96 -6.32
C MET A 634 -24.56 2.26 -7.18
N SER A 635 -25.01 1.29 -7.96
CA SER A 635 -26.25 1.44 -8.77
C SER A 635 -27.48 1.61 -7.89
N ASP A 636 -27.61 0.78 -6.84
CA ASP A 636 -28.74 0.83 -5.92
C ASP A 636 -28.78 2.13 -5.11
N GLN A 637 -27.61 2.74 -4.85
CA GLN A 637 -27.45 4.00 -4.17
C GLN A 637 -27.53 5.23 -5.09
N GLY A 638 -27.80 5.06 -6.38
CA GLY A 638 -27.86 6.15 -7.37
C GLY A 638 -26.51 6.56 -7.93
N CYS A 639 -25.53 5.67 -7.92
CA CYS A 639 -24.15 5.94 -8.38
C CYS A 639 -23.48 7.08 -7.62
N VAL A 640 -23.66 7.13 -6.32
CA VAL A 640 -23.06 8.15 -5.43
C VAL A 640 -21.58 7.84 -5.20
#